data_4c02a10c455bc9d3baa509ea3358a4ff
#
_entry.id   4c02a10c455bc9d3baa509ea3358a4ff
#
_cell.length_a   1.000
_cell.length_b   1.000
_cell.length_c   1.000
_cell.angle_alpha   90.00
_cell.angle_beta   90.00
_cell.angle_gamma   90.00
#
_symmetry.space_group_name_H-M   'P 1'
#
loop_
_entity.id
_entity.type
_entity.pdbx_description
1 polymer ?
#
loop_
_entity_poly.entity_id
_entity_poly.type
_entity_poly.pdbx_seq_one_letter_code
_entity_poly.pdbx_strand_id
1 'polypeptide(L)'
;LSEPKEMTIQVGGMTCAACASRIEKGLKRMDGVNDASVNLALETSNISYHPDKIEASAIKEKIEKLGYHVVTEKAEFQIEGMTCAACANRIEKRLNKIGGVDSAPVNFALETVTVEYNPKEVTPKELKETVAKLGYRLDEKKAVDGDGGLSQKEKEQRKQLIRLIFSAVLSFPLLWSMVSHFSFTSFIWMPDILMNPWLQFALATPVQLVIGWPFYTGAYKALRNKSANMDVLVALGTTAAYAYSLYMTIASLGRDGHVEGLYYETSAILLTLILLGKLLEMKAKGRSSEAIKKLMKLQAKTAAVEREGKVQVIPIDEVRTGDIVYVKPGERVPVDGEVIEGHSAIDESMITGESMPVDKSPGSTVTGATINANGFLKIRAVNVGKDTALAHIIKIVEEAQGSKAPIQRLADHISGIFVPIVLGLAVLTFLIWYVWAAPGQFSEAIGKFIAVLVIACPCALGLATPTSIMAGSGRAAEFSILFKGGEHLEKTQRLTTIVLDKTGTVTNGRPVLTDAVPAAGMNEEELLRLAAAAETGSEHPLGEAIVSGAEKRGIAIPKITRFQARIGSGIYAEADGRTILAGSRRLMESEHIEHEALLPQMARLEAEGKTVMLIAADGKAAGLIAVADTIKETSPAAVKRLNDMGLDVIMMTGDNKKTAEAIAKAAGIGSVIAEVLPEQKAAEISRLQKEGRRVAMVGDGINDAPALAVADIGMAIGTGTDIAMEAADITLIRGDLNGIADAIGMSRLTMRNIKQNLGWALGYNSIGIPIAASGFLAPWVAGAAMAFSSVSVVLNALRLQKVKKDKMG
;
A
#
# COMPACT_ATOMS: atom_id res chain seq x y z
N LEU A 1 -6.58 33.81 27.91
CA LEU A 1 -6.22 32.37 28.05
C LEU A 1 -7.52 31.60 27.90
N SER A 2 -7.59 30.66 26.94
CA SER A 2 -8.72 29.75 26.80
C SER A 2 -8.87 28.89 28.05
N GLU A 3 -10.05 28.44 28.36
CA GLU A 3 -10.29 27.47 29.44
C GLU A 3 -9.43 26.22 29.21
N PRO A 4 -8.82 25.65 30.28
CA PRO A 4 -8.04 24.41 30.13
C PRO A 4 -8.92 23.26 29.66
N LYS A 5 -8.45 22.52 28.68
CA LYS A 5 -9.13 21.36 28.12
C LYS A 5 -8.64 20.11 28.81
N GLU A 6 -9.54 19.19 29.14
CA GLU A 6 -9.22 17.88 29.65
C GLU A 6 -9.14 16.85 28.53
N MET A 7 -8.18 15.94 28.59
CA MET A 7 -7.99 14.86 27.65
C MET A 7 -7.59 13.58 28.39
N THR A 8 -8.25 12.47 28.08
CA THR A 8 -7.90 11.15 28.61
C THR A 8 -7.26 10.30 27.51
N ILE A 9 -6.01 9.87 27.70
CA ILE A 9 -5.28 9.03 26.77
C ILE A 9 -5.08 7.64 27.37
N GLN A 10 -5.33 6.60 26.60
CA GLN A 10 -4.94 5.24 26.98
C GLN A 10 -3.47 5.04 26.60
N VAL A 11 -2.66 4.63 27.57
CA VAL A 11 -1.20 4.49 27.42
C VAL A 11 -0.81 3.05 27.69
N GLY A 12 -0.32 2.37 26.65
CA GLY A 12 0.19 1.02 26.78
C GLY A 12 1.70 0.97 27.09
N GLY A 13 2.16 -0.20 27.57
CA GLY A 13 3.56 -0.42 27.93
C GLY A 13 3.94 -0.02 29.36
N MET A 14 2.99 0.36 30.19
CA MET A 14 3.23 0.63 31.61
C MET A 14 3.22 -0.67 32.43
N THR A 15 4.33 -1.00 33.08
CA THR A 15 4.46 -2.24 33.89
C THR A 15 4.52 -2.02 35.39
N CYS A 16 4.75 -0.78 35.85
CA CYS A 16 4.94 -0.45 37.26
C CYS A 16 4.63 1.02 37.59
N ALA A 17 4.49 1.33 38.88
CA ALA A 17 4.23 2.69 39.35
C ALA A 17 5.33 3.72 38.96
N ALA A 18 6.56 3.25 38.76
CA ALA A 18 7.65 4.12 38.29
C ALA A 18 7.43 4.56 36.83
N CYS A 19 6.80 3.72 35.99
CA CYS A 19 6.40 4.06 34.64
C CYS A 19 5.36 5.19 34.65
N ALA A 20 4.29 5.04 35.45
CA ALA A 20 3.25 6.05 35.60
C ALA A 20 3.83 7.39 36.08
N SER A 21 4.68 7.37 37.10
CA SER A 21 5.35 8.59 37.61
C SER A 21 6.30 9.26 36.59
N ARG A 22 6.94 8.47 35.70
CA ARG A 22 7.78 9.00 34.61
C ARG A 22 6.95 9.75 33.59
N ILE A 23 5.80 9.21 33.21
CA ILE A 23 4.87 9.86 32.26
C ILE A 23 4.33 11.15 32.90
N GLU A 24 3.81 11.11 34.11
CA GLU A 24 3.30 12.29 34.80
C GLU A 24 4.34 13.42 34.89
N LYS A 25 5.56 13.12 35.34
CA LYS A 25 6.64 14.10 35.41
C LYS A 25 7.07 14.60 34.04
N GLY A 26 7.03 13.75 33.01
CA GLY A 26 7.37 14.13 31.66
C GLY A 26 6.34 15.09 31.04
N LEU A 27 5.06 14.84 31.29
CA LEU A 27 3.95 15.66 30.81
C LEU A 27 3.85 17.01 31.59
N LYS A 28 3.94 17.00 32.91
CA LYS A 28 3.92 18.22 33.74
C LYS A 28 5.06 19.22 33.46
N ARG A 29 6.12 18.76 32.77
CA ARG A 29 7.24 19.64 32.35
C ARG A 29 7.01 20.30 30.99
N MET A 30 5.93 19.98 30.31
CA MET A 30 5.60 20.61 29.02
C MET A 30 4.92 21.94 29.24
N ASP A 31 5.37 22.99 28.56
CA ASP A 31 4.70 24.30 28.61
C ASP A 31 3.31 24.16 27.96
N GLY A 32 2.28 24.61 28.69
CA GLY A 32 0.89 24.48 28.29
C GLY A 32 0.13 23.32 28.92
N VAL A 33 0.80 22.39 29.62
CA VAL A 33 0.16 21.36 30.46
C VAL A 33 -0.01 21.87 31.87
N ASN A 34 -1.25 21.92 32.37
CA ASN A 34 -1.56 22.36 33.74
C ASN A 34 -1.42 21.24 34.75
N ASP A 35 -1.94 20.08 34.44
CA ASP A 35 -1.83 18.90 35.28
C ASP A 35 -1.88 17.62 34.43
N ALA A 36 -1.26 16.57 34.94
CA ALA A 36 -1.29 15.23 34.36
C ALA A 36 -1.29 14.19 35.48
N SER A 37 -2.23 13.27 35.42
CA SER A 37 -2.30 12.12 36.35
C SER A 37 -2.39 10.82 35.55
N VAL A 38 -1.65 9.81 35.98
CA VAL A 38 -1.60 8.50 35.31
C VAL A 38 -2.14 7.41 36.22
N ASN A 39 -3.15 6.68 35.75
CA ASN A 39 -3.70 5.53 36.42
C ASN A 39 -3.13 4.24 35.80
N LEU A 40 -2.23 3.60 36.54
CA LEU A 40 -1.59 2.35 36.10
C LEU A 40 -2.58 1.20 35.93
N ALA A 41 -3.59 1.09 36.81
CA ALA A 41 -4.55 -0.02 36.79
C ALA A 41 -5.53 0.06 35.61
N LEU A 42 -5.85 1.29 35.16
CA LEU A 42 -6.71 1.54 34.03
C LEU A 42 -5.92 1.83 32.74
N GLU A 43 -4.59 1.88 32.83
CA GLU A 43 -3.69 2.24 31.73
C GLU A 43 -4.07 3.57 31.06
N THR A 44 -4.48 4.58 31.85
CA THR A 44 -4.94 5.87 31.36
C THR A 44 -4.14 7.01 31.94
N SER A 45 -3.94 8.06 31.14
CA SER A 45 -3.40 9.36 31.54
C SER A 45 -4.47 10.44 31.33
N ASN A 46 -4.85 11.12 32.41
CA ASN A 46 -5.74 12.28 32.37
C ASN A 46 -4.87 13.55 32.38
N ILE A 47 -5.05 14.42 31.39
CA ILE A 47 -4.18 15.57 31.13
C ILE A 47 -5.05 16.80 30.98
N SER A 48 -4.77 17.83 31.78
CA SER A 48 -5.34 19.16 31.63
C SER A 48 -4.33 20.11 30.98
N TYR A 49 -4.71 20.71 29.84
CA TYR A 49 -3.81 21.53 29.04
C TYR A 49 -4.49 22.72 28.38
N HIS A 50 -3.73 23.74 28.00
CA HIS A 50 -4.20 24.91 27.26
C HIS A 50 -4.01 24.70 25.75
N PRO A 51 -5.10 24.55 24.95
CA PRO A 51 -5.02 24.29 23.52
C PRO A 51 -4.37 25.43 22.70
N ASP A 52 -4.30 26.64 23.26
CA ASP A 52 -3.62 27.78 22.64
C ASP A 52 -2.09 27.70 22.74
N LYS A 53 -1.55 26.92 23.69
CA LYS A 53 -0.12 26.78 23.94
C LYS A 53 0.46 25.47 23.43
N ILE A 54 -0.33 24.39 23.48
CA ILE A 54 0.14 23.05 23.11
C ILE A 54 -0.97 22.27 22.42
N GLU A 55 -0.63 21.60 21.33
CA GLU A 55 -1.53 20.69 20.63
C GLU A 55 -1.53 19.29 21.28
N ALA A 56 -2.67 18.59 21.18
CA ALA A 56 -2.83 17.23 21.67
C ALA A 56 -1.81 16.26 21.04
N SER A 57 -1.43 16.49 19.80
CA SER A 57 -0.40 15.75 19.06
C SER A 57 0.97 15.79 19.75
N ALA A 58 1.38 16.94 20.25
CA ALA A 58 2.65 17.10 20.96
C ALA A 58 2.68 16.37 22.32
N ILE A 59 1.52 16.27 22.98
CA ILE A 59 1.37 15.51 24.24
C ILE A 59 1.54 14.01 23.96
N LYS A 60 0.92 13.49 22.89
CA LYS A 60 1.03 12.09 22.45
C LYS A 60 2.48 11.76 22.07
N GLU A 61 3.11 12.60 21.25
CA GLU A 61 4.51 12.45 20.86
C GLU A 61 5.47 12.44 22.08
N LYS A 62 5.14 13.20 23.13
CA LYS A 62 5.92 13.18 24.36
C LYS A 62 5.84 11.83 25.09
N ILE A 63 4.64 11.23 25.12
CA ILE A 63 4.43 9.90 25.73
C ILE A 63 5.25 8.86 24.97
N GLU A 64 5.24 8.91 23.63
CA GLU A 64 6.02 8.01 22.78
C GLU A 64 7.54 8.20 22.96
N LYS A 65 8.03 9.45 23.03
CA LYS A 65 9.44 9.75 23.34
C LYS A 65 9.88 9.29 24.74
N LEU A 66 8.95 9.07 25.66
CA LEU A 66 9.24 8.49 26.97
C LEU A 66 9.31 6.96 26.94
N GLY A 67 9.05 6.33 25.78
CA GLY A 67 9.12 4.89 25.56
C GLY A 67 7.81 4.15 25.83
N TYR A 68 6.67 4.84 25.79
CA TYR A 68 5.33 4.28 25.92
C TYR A 68 4.54 4.53 24.64
N HIS A 69 3.46 3.77 24.41
CA HIS A 69 2.62 3.96 23.22
C HIS A 69 1.20 4.40 23.61
N VAL A 70 0.63 5.26 22.78
CA VAL A 70 -0.77 5.67 22.89
C VAL A 70 -1.63 4.60 22.20
N VAL A 71 -2.63 4.07 22.91
CA VAL A 71 -3.55 3.09 22.35
C VAL A 71 -4.61 3.80 21.55
N THR A 72 -4.61 3.58 20.25
CA THR A 72 -5.63 4.05 19.30
C THR A 72 -6.33 2.86 18.67
N GLU A 73 -7.58 3.04 18.28
CA GLU A 73 -8.35 2.04 17.55
C GLU A 73 -8.46 2.48 16.08
N LYS A 74 -8.23 1.53 15.18
CA LYS A 74 -8.45 1.74 13.73
C LYS A 74 -9.76 1.07 13.33
N ALA A 75 -10.70 1.87 12.81
CA ALA A 75 -11.94 1.38 12.25
C ALA A 75 -12.10 1.82 10.80
N GLU A 76 -12.52 0.89 9.93
CA GLU A 76 -12.80 1.16 8.53
C GLU A 76 -14.31 1.20 8.30
N PHE A 77 -14.77 2.29 7.65
CA PHE A 77 -16.16 2.51 7.33
C PHE A 77 -16.34 2.71 5.83
N GLN A 78 -17.49 2.26 5.32
CA GLN A 78 -17.97 2.56 3.98
C GLN A 78 -18.71 3.90 3.99
N ILE A 79 -18.43 4.76 3.00
CA ILE A 79 -19.10 6.06 2.86
C ILE A 79 -20.00 6.03 1.64
N GLU A 80 -21.28 6.33 1.83
CA GLU A 80 -22.24 6.46 0.74
C GLU A 80 -22.53 7.93 0.38
N GLY A 81 -22.73 8.20 -0.90
CA GLY A 81 -23.16 9.50 -1.42
C GLY A 81 -22.04 10.47 -1.79
N MET A 82 -20.77 10.02 -1.83
CA MET A 82 -19.67 10.82 -2.39
C MET A 82 -19.77 10.85 -3.92
N THR A 83 -19.75 12.05 -4.50
CA THR A 83 -19.85 12.23 -5.96
C THR A 83 -18.54 12.68 -6.59
N CYS A 84 -17.60 13.20 -5.80
CA CYS A 84 -16.31 13.73 -6.29
C CYS A 84 -15.25 13.78 -5.18
N ALA A 85 -13.99 13.98 -5.57
CA ALA A 85 -12.86 14.10 -4.64
C ALA A 85 -13.02 15.25 -3.62
N ALA A 86 -13.70 16.35 -3.99
CA ALA A 86 -13.98 17.44 -3.06
C ALA A 86 -14.92 17.00 -1.91
N CYS A 87 -15.81 16.03 -2.15
CA CYS A 87 -16.66 15.44 -1.11
C CYS A 87 -15.81 14.65 -0.10
N ALA A 88 -14.90 13.81 -0.61
CA ALA A 88 -13.97 13.03 0.22
C ALA A 88 -13.11 13.93 1.10
N ASN A 89 -12.53 14.98 0.52
CA ASN A 89 -11.67 15.94 1.22
C ASN A 89 -12.43 16.69 2.33
N ARG A 90 -13.71 16.98 2.12
CA ARG A 90 -14.57 17.62 3.12
C ARG A 90 -14.85 16.71 4.32
N ILE A 91 -15.19 15.45 4.05
CA ILE A 91 -15.44 14.46 5.10
C ILE A 91 -14.16 14.28 5.92
N GLU A 92 -13.02 14.09 5.26
CA GLU A 92 -11.71 13.95 5.89
C GLU A 92 -11.36 15.15 6.80
N LYS A 93 -11.47 16.38 6.29
CA LYS A 93 -11.23 17.59 7.09
C LYS A 93 -12.17 17.72 8.29
N ARG A 94 -13.39 17.23 8.18
CA ARG A 94 -14.34 17.30 9.29
C ARG A 94 -14.12 16.24 10.34
N LEU A 95 -13.78 15.02 9.93
CA LEU A 95 -13.43 13.94 10.85
C LEU A 95 -12.15 14.26 11.62
N ASN A 96 -11.11 14.74 10.94
CA ASN A 96 -9.84 15.16 11.57
C ASN A 96 -9.97 16.37 12.53
N LYS A 97 -11.11 17.06 12.55
CA LYS A 97 -11.41 18.13 13.53
C LYS A 97 -12.15 17.65 14.77
N ILE A 98 -12.54 16.39 14.83
CA ILE A 98 -13.16 15.80 16.02
C ILE A 98 -12.05 15.57 17.04
N GLY A 99 -12.24 16.05 18.28
CA GLY A 99 -11.31 15.73 19.37
C GLY A 99 -11.27 14.22 19.57
N GLY A 100 -10.07 13.63 19.69
CA GLY A 100 -9.93 12.18 19.82
C GLY A 100 -9.78 11.41 18.50
N VAL A 101 -9.90 12.05 17.33
CA VAL A 101 -9.53 11.47 16.03
C VAL A 101 -8.11 11.88 15.68
N ASP A 102 -7.23 10.93 15.47
CA ASP A 102 -5.83 11.15 15.09
C ASP A 102 -5.66 11.29 13.59
N SER A 103 -6.28 10.39 12.84
CA SER A 103 -6.31 10.46 11.38
C SER A 103 -7.59 9.84 10.81
N ALA A 104 -8.08 10.40 9.72
CA ALA A 104 -9.26 9.90 9.04
C ALA A 104 -9.12 10.06 7.52
N PRO A 105 -8.15 9.38 6.85
CA PRO A 105 -8.00 9.45 5.41
C PRO A 105 -9.23 8.85 4.71
N VAL A 106 -9.83 9.64 3.82
CA VAL A 106 -10.98 9.23 3.01
C VAL A 106 -10.53 8.82 1.62
N ASN A 107 -10.80 7.59 1.25
CA ASN A 107 -10.57 7.08 -0.10
C ASN A 107 -11.82 7.25 -0.97
N PHE A 108 -11.77 8.19 -1.90
CA PHE A 108 -12.88 8.41 -2.83
C PHE A 108 -13.06 7.25 -3.82
N ALA A 109 -12.00 6.55 -4.22
CA ALA A 109 -12.09 5.47 -5.20
C ALA A 109 -12.68 4.18 -4.61
N LEU A 110 -12.36 3.89 -3.34
CA LEU A 110 -12.91 2.76 -2.60
C LEU A 110 -14.20 3.11 -1.86
N GLU A 111 -14.50 4.41 -1.75
CA GLU A 111 -15.62 4.94 -0.96
C GLU A 111 -15.55 4.55 0.52
N THR A 112 -14.33 4.50 1.06
CA THR A 112 -14.04 4.13 2.45
C THR A 112 -13.34 5.26 3.20
N VAL A 113 -13.41 5.22 4.52
CA VAL A 113 -12.57 5.99 5.44
C VAL A 113 -12.00 5.06 6.49
N THR A 114 -10.71 5.17 6.72
CA THR A 114 -10.05 4.53 7.86
C THR A 114 -9.87 5.59 8.93
N VAL A 115 -10.54 5.44 10.05
CA VAL A 115 -10.47 6.39 11.17
C VAL A 115 -9.63 5.78 12.27
N GLU A 116 -8.56 6.48 12.62
CA GLU A 116 -7.72 6.18 13.78
C GLU A 116 -8.13 7.13 14.90
N TYR A 117 -8.65 6.59 15.99
CA TYR A 117 -9.26 7.40 17.03
C TYR A 117 -9.06 6.79 18.41
N ASN A 118 -9.19 7.61 19.44
CA ASN A 118 -9.22 7.19 20.83
C ASN A 118 -10.64 6.72 21.20
N PRO A 119 -10.87 5.43 21.46
CA PRO A 119 -12.22 4.90 21.73
C PRO A 119 -12.86 5.43 23.03
N LYS A 120 -12.07 6.07 23.92
CA LYS A 120 -12.59 6.71 25.14
C LYS A 120 -13.08 8.15 24.92
N GLU A 121 -12.63 8.80 23.85
CA GLU A 121 -13.02 10.19 23.51
C GLU A 121 -14.07 10.24 22.41
N VAL A 122 -14.04 9.31 21.47
CA VAL A 122 -14.92 9.29 20.29
C VAL A 122 -15.49 7.90 20.06
N THR A 123 -16.79 7.84 19.84
CA THR A 123 -17.48 6.59 19.53
C THR A 123 -17.77 6.47 18.03
N PRO A 124 -17.87 5.25 17.46
CA PRO A 124 -18.31 5.05 16.08
C PRO A 124 -19.64 5.74 15.76
N LYS A 125 -20.52 5.89 16.74
CA LYS A 125 -21.80 6.58 16.60
C LYS A 125 -21.60 8.07 16.32
N GLU A 126 -20.70 8.74 17.03
CA GLU A 126 -20.40 10.16 16.82
C GLU A 126 -19.74 10.42 15.48
N LEU A 127 -18.88 9.49 15.00
CA LEU A 127 -18.32 9.54 13.65
C LEU A 127 -19.45 9.47 12.61
N LYS A 128 -20.39 8.52 12.77
CA LYS A 128 -21.56 8.37 11.88
C LYS A 128 -22.44 9.62 11.87
N GLU A 129 -22.74 10.19 13.03
CA GLU A 129 -23.54 11.42 13.16
C GLU A 129 -22.85 12.63 12.54
N THR A 130 -21.52 12.76 12.70
CA THR A 130 -20.76 13.87 12.12
C THR A 130 -20.77 13.81 10.60
N VAL A 131 -20.60 12.63 10.02
CA VAL A 131 -20.68 12.43 8.56
C VAL A 131 -22.11 12.60 8.05
N ALA A 132 -23.12 12.19 8.82
CA ALA A 132 -24.52 12.40 8.50
C ALA A 132 -24.90 13.90 8.45
N LYS A 133 -24.37 14.72 9.36
CA LYS A 133 -24.55 16.20 9.33
C LYS A 133 -24.02 16.85 8.05
N LEU A 134 -23.02 16.23 7.40
CA LEU A 134 -22.50 16.67 6.10
C LEU A 134 -23.35 16.16 4.92
N GLY A 135 -24.34 15.32 5.18
CA GLY A 135 -25.25 14.76 4.18
C GLY A 135 -24.75 13.47 3.53
N TYR A 136 -23.77 12.78 4.13
CA TYR A 136 -23.26 11.48 3.70
C TYR A 136 -23.61 10.41 4.73
N ARG A 137 -23.55 9.14 4.33
CA ARG A 137 -23.81 8.02 5.24
C ARG A 137 -22.52 7.25 5.49
N LEU A 138 -22.30 6.88 6.75
CA LEU A 138 -21.15 6.11 7.21
C LEU A 138 -21.66 4.78 7.79
N ASP A 139 -21.34 3.68 7.14
CA ASP A 139 -21.68 2.33 7.57
C ASP A 139 -20.42 1.51 7.86
N GLU A 140 -20.50 0.59 8.82
CA GLU A 140 -19.40 -0.33 9.07
C GLU A 140 -19.19 -1.24 7.86
N LYS A 141 -17.93 -1.49 7.50
CA LYS A 141 -17.58 -2.42 6.44
C LYS A 141 -17.96 -3.83 6.90
N LYS A 142 -19.13 -4.32 6.48
CA LYS A 142 -19.50 -5.72 6.71
C LYS A 142 -18.56 -6.61 5.91
N ALA A 143 -18.09 -7.69 6.53
CA ALA A 143 -17.43 -8.78 5.83
C ALA A 143 -18.37 -9.23 4.69
N VAL A 144 -17.79 -9.47 3.51
CA VAL A 144 -18.56 -9.85 2.32
C VAL A 144 -19.18 -11.22 2.59
N ASP A 145 -20.45 -11.25 2.97
CA ASP A 145 -21.24 -12.48 3.02
C ASP A 145 -21.30 -13.06 1.60
N GLY A 146 -20.73 -14.24 1.46
CA GLY A 146 -20.62 -14.96 0.20
C GLY A 146 -21.91 -15.66 -0.16
N ASP A 147 -23.01 -14.93 -0.38
CA ASP A 147 -24.19 -15.56 -0.95
C ASP A 147 -24.84 -14.66 -2.01
N GLY A 148 -24.98 -15.19 -3.18
CA GLY A 148 -25.74 -14.95 -4.42
C GLY A 148 -26.41 -13.58 -4.72
N GLY A 149 -26.28 -12.56 -3.90
CA GLY A 149 -26.78 -11.21 -4.12
C GLY A 149 -25.81 -10.33 -4.91
N LEU A 150 -26.29 -9.59 -5.92
CA LEU A 150 -25.54 -8.54 -6.60
C LEU A 150 -24.87 -7.63 -5.55
N SER A 151 -23.56 -7.45 -5.62
CA SER A 151 -22.82 -6.56 -4.73
C SER A 151 -23.44 -5.16 -4.78
N GLN A 152 -23.36 -4.39 -3.70
CA GLN A 152 -23.93 -3.02 -3.65
C GLN A 152 -23.42 -2.16 -4.82
N LYS A 153 -22.15 -2.34 -5.21
CA LYS A 153 -21.54 -1.70 -6.39
C LYS A 153 -22.21 -2.12 -7.72
N GLU A 154 -22.56 -3.38 -7.87
CA GLU A 154 -23.26 -3.87 -9.08
C GLU A 154 -24.69 -3.35 -9.16
N LYS A 155 -25.38 -3.26 -8.00
CA LYS A 155 -26.72 -2.63 -7.92
C LYS A 155 -26.66 -1.16 -8.32
N GLU A 156 -25.65 -0.45 -7.89
CA GLU A 156 -25.46 0.97 -8.20
C GLU A 156 -25.06 1.19 -9.66
N GLN A 157 -24.16 0.36 -10.21
CA GLN A 157 -23.83 0.35 -11.64
C GLN A 157 -25.08 0.10 -12.50
N ARG A 158 -25.91 -0.88 -12.13
CA ARG A 158 -27.16 -1.17 -12.83
C ARG A 158 -28.14 0.02 -12.78
N LYS A 159 -28.26 0.68 -11.61
CA LYS A 159 -29.08 1.88 -11.45
C LYS A 159 -28.60 3.04 -12.32
N GLN A 160 -27.29 3.25 -12.39
CA GLN A 160 -26.70 4.28 -13.26
C GLN A 160 -26.87 3.94 -14.74
N LEU A 161 -26.73 2.66 -15.12
CA LEU A 161 -26.98 2.22 -16.50
C LEU A 161 -28.45 2.47 -16.91
N ILE A 162 -29.42 2.14 -16.04
CA ILE A 162 -30.83 2.41 -16.31
C ILE A 162 -31.07 3.92 -16.49
N ARG A 163 -30.52 4.75 -15.62
CA ARG A 163 -30.62 6.23 -15.75
C ARG A 163 -30.03 6.73 -17.07
N LEU A 164 -28.86 6.20 -17.47
CA LEU A 164 -28.23 6.55 -18.73
C LEU A 164 -29.08 6.14 -19.93
N ILE A 165 -29.62 4.92 -19.95
CA ILE A 165 -30.48 4.46 -21.06
C ILE A 165 -31.73 5.34 -21.16
N PHE A 166 -32.38 5.64 -20.05
CA PHE A 166 -33.57 6.50 -20.02
C PHE A 166 -33.25 7.91 -20.49
N SER A 167 -32.12 8.49 -20.04
CA SER A 167 -31.63 9.78 -20.49
C SER A 167 -31.31 9.78 -21.98
N ALA A 168 -30.63 8.75 -22.49
CA ALA A 168 -30.25 8.62 -23.89
C ALA A 168 -31.48 8.50 -24.79
N VAL A 169 -32.47 7.73 -24.41
CA VAL A 169 -33.73 7.56 -25.17
C VAL A 169 -34.47 8.91 -25.30
N LEU A 170 -34.57 9.68 -24.21
CA LEU A 170 -35.24 10.98 -24.22
C LEU A 170 -34.41 12.08 -24.90
N SER A 171 -33.07 11.99 -24.82
CA SER A 171 -32.16 12.98 -25.43
C SER A 171 -31.91 12.69 -26.91
N PHE A 172 -32.14 11.47 -27.41
CA PHE A 172 -31.88 11.11 -28.79
C PHE A 172 -32.71 11.94 -29.81
N PRO A 173 -34.04 12.14 -29.64
CA PRO A 173 -34.80 13.01 -30.50
C PRO A 173 -34.29 14.47 -30.46
N LEU A 174 -33.87 14.94 -29.29
CA LEU A 174 -33.29 16.29 -29.14
C LEU A 174 -31.92 16.40 -29.80
N LEU A 175 -31.09 15.35 -29.81
CA LEU A 175 -29.86 15.28 -30.56
C LEU A 175 -30.14 15.31 -32.08
N TRP A 176 -31.22 14.64 -32.50
CA TRP A 176 -31.60 14.64 -33.91
C TRP A 176 -32.06 16.01 -34.36
N SER A 177 -32.79 16.79 -33.54
CA SER A 177 -33.16 18.17 -33.88
C SER A 177 -31.95 19.08 -34.08
N MET A 178 -30.79 18.76 -33.49
CA MET A 178 -29.56 19.51 -33.62
C MET A 178 -28.91 19.39 -35.00
N VAL A 179 -29.27 18.40 -35.80
CA VAL A 179 -28.76 18.14 -37.14
C VAL A 179 -29.01 19.32 -38.06
N SER A 180 -30.12 20.08 -37.86
CA SER A 180 -30.45 21.25 -38.65
C SER A 180 -29.54 22.47 -38.40
N HIS A 181 -28.81 22.50 -37.29
CA HIS A 181 -27.95 23.63 -36.92
C HIS A 181 -26.59 23.65 -37.65
N PHE A 182 -26.25 22.57 -38.35
CA PHE A 182 -24.95 22.46 -39.06
C PHE A 182 -25.14 22.30 -40.54
N SER A 183 -24.48 23.14 -41.33
CA SER A 183 -24.58 23.12 -42.79
C SER A 183 -24.15 21.80 -43.42
N PHE A 184 -23.19 21.08 -42.81
CA PHE A 184 -22.70 19.80 -43.34
C PHE A 184 -23.62 18.60 -43.03
N THR A 185 -24.62 18.75 -42.16
CA THR A 185 -25.61 17.75 -41.82
C THR A 185 -27.01 18.06 -42.39
N SER A 186 -27.17 19.15 -43.10
CA SER A 186 -28.46 19.59 -43.66
C SER A 186 -29.10 18.59 -44.64
N PHE A 187 -28.34 17.60 -45.16
CA PHE A 187 -28.86 16.50 -45.99
C PHE A 187 -29.60 15.41 -45.18
N ILE A 188 -29.54 15.43 -43.88
CA ILE A 188 -30.24 14.46 -43.02
C ILE A 188 -31.67 14.91 -42.83
N TRP A 189 -32.63 14.08 -43.23
CA TRP A 189 -34.04 14.36 -43.02
C TRP A 189 -34.38 14.50 -41.54
N MET A 190 -35.13 15.51 -41.17
CA MET A 190 -35.56 15.81 -39.83
C MET A 190 -37.09 16.05 -39.81
N PRO A 191 -37.81 15.38 -38.91
CA PRO A 191 -39.25 15.64 -38.73
C PRO A 191 -39.49 17.03 -38.12
N ASP A 192 -40.36 17.83 -38.71
CA ASP A 192 -40.69 19.21 -38.25
C ASP A 192 -41.24 19.22 -36.82
N ILE A 193 -41.86 18.13 -36.35
CA ILE A 193 -42.38 17.98 -35.01
C ILE A 193 -41.24 18.11 -33.92
N LEU A 194 -40.00 17.76 -34.26
CA LEU A 194 -38.88 17.88 -33.35
C LEU A 194 -38.45 19.34 -33.11
N MET A 195 -38.88 20.28 -33.96
CA MET A 195 -38.68 21.72 -33.78
C MET A 195 -39.74 22.35 -32.88
N ASN A 196 -40.78 21.61 -32.52
CA ASN A 196 -41.82 22.13 -31.59
C ASN A 196 -41.22 22.36 -30.18
N PRO A 197 -41.27 23.62 -29.69
CA PRO A 197 -40.68 23.94 -28.36
C PRO A 197 -41.32 23.16 -27.20
N TRP A 198 -42.59 22.87 -27.30
CA TRP A 198 -43.32 22.12 -26.25
C TRP A 198 -42.96 20.63 -26.24
N LEU A 199 -42.68 20.04 -27.43
CA LEU A 199 -42.14 18.67 -27.50
C LEU A 199 -40.75 18.60 -26.91
N GLN A 200 -39.86 19.56 -27.27
CA GLN A 200 -38.53 19.65 -26.70
C GLN A 200 -38.55 19.83 -25.17
N PHE A 201 -39.46 20.70 -24.66
CA PHE A 201 -39.70 20.84 -23.23
C PHE A 201 -40.15 19.53 -22.59
N ALA A 202 -41.12 18.83 -23.18
CA ALA A 202 -41.59 17.56 -22.66
C ALA A 202 -40.55 16.47 -22.58
N LEU A 203 -39.63 16.40 -23.55
CA LEU A 203 -38.51 15.46 -23.59
C LEU A 203 -37.37 15.85 -22.63
N ALA A 204 -37.04 17.15 -22.53
CA ALA A 204 -35.95 17.62 -21.67
C ALA A 204 -36.30 17.64 -20.18
N THR A 205 -37.57 17.89 -19.82
CA THR A 205 -37.98 18.04 -18.42
C THR A 205 -37.74 16.79 -17.54
N PRO A 206 -38.07 15.56 -17.95
CA PRO A 206 -37.71 14.37 -17.18
C PRO A 206 -36.20 14.20 -17.02
N VAL A 207 -35.43 14.52 -18.06
CA VAL A 207 -33.96 14.44 -18.00
C VAL A 207 -33.43 15.46 -16.99
N GLN A 208 -33.89 16.70 -17.05
CA GLN A 208 -33.42 17.78 -16.19
C GLN A 208 -33.82 17.60 -14.72
N LEU A 209 -35.10 17.30 -14.45
CA LEU A 209 -35.62 17.32 -13.10
C LEU A 209 -35.58 15.95 -12.39
N VAL A 210 -35.77 14.84 -13.12
CA VAL A 210 -35.78 13.50 -12.51
C VAL A 210 -34.38 12.86 -12.60
N ILE A 211 -33.81 12.79 -13.79
CA ILE A 211 -32.51 12.15 -14.00
C ILE A 211 -31.39 13.04 -13.46
N GLY A 212 -31.48 14.36 -13.63
CA GLY A 212 -30.56 15.38 -13.12
C GLY A 212 -30.63 15.61 -11.61
N TRP A 213 -31.66 15.10 -10.90
CA TRP A 213 -31.87 15.34 -9.47
C TRP A 213 -30.63 15.11 -8.57
N PRO A 214 -29.79 14.08 -8.77
CA PRO A 214 -28.58 13.88 -7.99
C PRO A 214 -27.60 15.05 -8.05
N PHE A 215 -27.52 15.76 -9.19
CA PHE A 215 -26.64 16.92 -9.32
C PHE A 215 -27.17 18.10 -8.52
N TYR A 216 -28.49 18.30 -8.47
CA TYR A 216 -29.11 19.33 -7.63
C TYR A 216 -28.88 19.07 -6.14
N THR A 217 -29.07 17.83 -5.69
CA THR A 217 -28.82 17.46 -4.30
C THR A 217 -27.35 17.58 -3.93
N GLY A 218 -26.44 17.21 -4.82
CA GLY A 218 -25.01 17.36 -4.67
C GLY A 218 -24.58 18.84 -4.62
N ALA A 219 -25.12 19.68 -5.51
CA ALA A 219 -24.89 21.12 -5.53
C ALA A 219 -25.39 21.79 -4.24
N TYR A 220 -26.61 21.47 -3.81
CA TYR A 220 -27.17 22.02 -2.58
C TYR A 220 -26.30 21.68 -1.34
N LYS A 221 -25.90 20.42 -1.21
CA LYS A 221 -25.00 19.98 -0.14
C LYS A 221 -23.65 20.71 -0.18
N ALA A 222 -23.09 20.93 -1.38
CA ALA A 222 -21.84 21.64 -1.56
C ALA A 222 -21.96 23.10 -1.11
N LEU A 223 -22.96 23.82 -1.62
CA LEU A 223 -23.19 25.24 -1.34
C LEU A 223 -23.54 25.48 0.14
N ARG A 224 -24.38 24.62 0.75
CA ARG A 224 -24.68 24.70 2.18
C ARG A 224 -23.41 24.60 3.04
N ASN A 225 -22.43 23.84 2.59
CA ASN A 225 -21.14 23.69 3.26
C ASN A 225 -20.09 24.70 2.78
N LYS A 226 -20.48 25.82 2.17
CA LYS A 226 -19.60 26.90 1.67
C LYS A 226 -18.47 26.38 0.76
N SER A 227 -18.79 25.42 -0.11
CA SER A 227 -17.86 24.88 -1.12
C SER A 227 -18.56 24.74 -2.47
N ALA A 228 -17.80 24.72 -3.54
CA ALA A 228 -18.28 24.43 -4.86
C ALA A 228 -17.63 23.15 -5.40
N ASN A 229 -18.39 22.34 -6.11
CA ASN A 229 -17.94 21.09 -6.70
C ASN A 229 -18.48 20.97 -8.13
N MET A 230 -18.17 19.84 -8.79
CA MET A 230 -18.68 19.53 -10.13
C MET A 230 -20.21 19.64 -10.23
N ASP A 231 -20.92 19.15 -9.23
CA ASP A 231 -22.39 19.13 -9.24
C ASP A 231 -22.96 20.56 -9.29
N VAL A 232 -22.26 21.55 -8.70
CA VAL A 232 -22.64 22.98 -8.77
C VAL A 232 -22.50 23.49 -10.20
N LEU A 233 -21.40 23.20 -10.90
CA LEU A 233 -21.19 23.64 -12.28
C LEU A 233 -22.21 23.02 -13.24
N VAL A 234 -22.46 21.72 -13.09
CA VAL A 234 -23.42 20.97 -13.91
C VAL A 234 -24.85 21.50 -13.66
N ALA A 235 -25.27 21.58 -12.40
CA ALA A 235 -26.60 22.07 -12.05
C ALA A 235 -26.83 23.50 -12.56
N LEU A 236 -25.82 24.38 -12.42
CA LEU A 236 -25.91 25.78 -12.86
C LEU A 236 -25.98 25.89 -14.37
N GLY A 237 -25.09 25.19 -15.09
CA GLY A 237 -25.03 25.22 -16.56
C GLY A 237 -26.29 24.63 -17.21
N THR A 238 -26.73 23.44 -16.75
CA THR A 238 -27.92 22.80 -17.32
C THR A 238 -29.23 23.54 -16.96
N THR A 239 -29.30 24.10 -15.75
CA THR A 239 -30.46 24.90 -15.34
C THR A 239 -30.54 26.22 -16.12
N ALA A 240 -29.42 26.89 -16.39
CA ALA A 240 -29.37 28.09 -17.19
C ALA A 240 -29.89 27.82 -18.60
N ALA A 241 -29.43 26.74 -19.24
CA ALA A 241 -29.91 26.30 -20.56
C ALA A 241 -31.42 26.00 -20.55
N TYR A 242 -31.88 25.21 -19.56
CA TYR A 242 -33.27 24.81 -19.47
C TYR A 242 -34.21 25.99 -19.14
N ALA A 243 -33.86 26.84 -18.17
CA ALA A 243 -34.67 27.99 -17.77
C ALA A 243 -34.78 29.05 -18.88
N TYR A 244 -33.68 29.32 -19.57
CA TYR A 244 -33.72 30.19 -20.73
C TYR A 244 -34.63 29.66 -21.82
N SER A 245 -34.54 28.36 -22.15
CA SER A 245 -35.38 27.73 -23.17
C SER A 245 -36.88 27.75 -22.75
N LEU A 246 -37.17 27.53 -21.46
CA LEU A 246 -38.50 27.60 -20.94
C LEU A 246 -39.07 29.05 -21.08
N TYR A 247 -38.24 30.07 -20.74
CA TYR A 247 -38.63 31.47 -20.90
C TYR A 247 -38.97 31.77 -22.36
N MET A 248 -38.12 31.34 -23.31
CA MET A 248 -38.33 31.56 -24.76
C MET A 248 -39.60 30.84 -25.26
N THR A 249 -39.83 29.60 -24.79
CA THR A 249 -41.03 28.82 -25.13
C THR A 249 -42.30 29.51 -24.63
N ILE A 250 -42.30 30.07 -23.43
CA ILE A 250 -43.44 30.81 -22.86
C ILE A 250 -43.63 32.14 -23.59
N ALA A 251 -42.52 32.86 -23.92
CA ALA A 251 -42.56 34.13 -24.64
C ALA A 251 -43.04 33.99 -26.10
N SER A 252 -42.97 32.77 -26.65
CA SER A 252 -43.47 32.47 -28.00
C SER A 252 -44.99 32.16 -28.06
N LEU A 253 -45.67 32.08 -26.92
CA LEU A 253 -47.10 31.88 -26.86
C LEU A 253 -47.86 33.02 -27.59
N GLY A 254 -48.61 32.67 -28.65
CA GLY A 254 -49.33 33.63 -29.48
C GLY A 254 -48.58 34.22 -30.65
N ARG A 255 -47.37 33.73 -30.97
CA ARG A 255 -46.60 34.04 -32.17
C ARG A 255 -46.50 32.82 -33.08
N ASP A 256 -47.01 32.91 -34.29
CA ASP A 256 -46.81 31.85 -35.32
C ASP A 256 -45.38 31.97 -35.86
N GLY A 257 -44.46 31.04 -35.42
CA GLY A 257 -43.09 31.02 -35.94
C GLY A 257 -42.22 30.06 -35.15
N HIS A 258 -41.14 29.59 -35.85
CA HIS A 258 -40.11 28.79 -35.18
C HIS A 258 -39.37 29.66 -34.16
N VAL A 259 -39.18 29.13 -32.95
CA VAL A 259 -38.40 29.76 -31.89
C VAL A 259 -36.94 29.35 -32.09
N GLU A 260 -36.10 30.28 -32.56
CA GLU A 260 -34.67 30.05 -32.69
C GLU A 260 -33.95 30.23 -31.33
N GLY A 261 -32.84 29.50 -31.11
CA GLY A 261 -31.96 29.67 -29.94
C GLY A 261 -32.44 28.98 -28.67
N LEU A 262 -33.20 27.88 -28.79
CA LEU A 262 -33.51 27.00 -27.66
C LEU A 262 -32.27 26.18 -27.29
N TYR A 263 -32.13 25.81 -25.99
CA TYR A 263 -31.05 25.02 -25.41
C TYR A 263 -31.56 23.79 -24.61
N TYR A 264 -32.78 23.32 -24.90
CA TYR A 264 -33.31 22.10 -24.27
C TYR A 264 -32.47 20.88 -24.60
N GLU A 265 -32.05 20.76 -25.88
CA GLU A 265 -31.16 19.72 -26.37
C GLU A 265 -29.81 19.78 -25.65
N THR A 266 -29.25 20.99 -25.45
CA THR A 266 -28.00 21.22 -24.76
C THR A 266 -28.08 20.71 -23.32
N SER A 267 -29.13 21.08 -22.58
CA SER A 267 -29.35 20.62 -21.20
C SER A 267 -29.43 19.09 -21.09
N ALA A 268 -30.24 18.45 -21.93
CA ALA A 268 -30.47 17.01 -21.90
C ALA A 268 -29.23 16.21 -22.36
N ILE A 269 -28.59 16.64 -23.44
CA ILE A 269 -27.38 15.98 -23.98
C ILE A 269 -26.22 16.08 -22.97
N LEU A 270 -26.01 17.25 -22.36
CA LEU A 270 -24.98 17.42 -21.33
C LEU A 270 -25.15 16.44 -20.17
N LEU A 271 -26.35 16.35 -19.61
CA LEU A 271 -26.64 15.41 -18.53
C LEU A 271 -26.39 13.96 -18.99
N THR A 272 -26.80 13.61 -20.19
CA THR A 272 -26.58 12.26 -20.75
C THR A 272 -25.09 11.95 -20.92
N LEU A 273 -24.28 12.88 -21.46
CA LEU A 273 -22.85 12.70 -21.61
C LEU A 273 -22.10 12.63 -20.26
N ILE A 274 -22.54 13.41 -19.28
CA ILE A 274 -21.97 13.35 -17.92
C ILE A 274 -22.30 12.01 -17.26
N LEU A 275 -23.53 11.50 -17.41
CA LEU A 275 -23.92 10.17 -16.91
C LEU A 275 -23.12 9.06 -17.62
N LEU A 276 -22.89 9.17 -18.92
CA LEU A 276 -22.03 8.24 -19.66
C LEU A 276 -20.61 8.28 -19.10
N GLY A 277 -20.04 9.46 -18.91
CA GLY A 277 -18.72 9.64 -18.29
C GLY A 277 -18.65 8.99 -16.91
N LYS A 278 -19.63 9.23 -16.03
CA LYS A 278 -19.72 8.61 -14.70
C LYS A 278 -19.84 7.07 -14.75
N LEU A 279 -20.60 6.51 -15.70
CA LEU A 279 -20.70 5.07 -15.85
C LEU A 279 -19.39 4.44 -16.30
N LEU A 280 -18.70 5.06 -17.25
CA LEU A 280 -17.38 4.61 -17.71
C LEU A 280 -16.34 4.71 -16.58
N GLU A 281 -16.38 5.78 -15.79
CA GLU A 281 -15.57 5.96 -14.59
C GLU A 281 -15.79 4.82 -13.57
N MET A 282 -17.06 4.51 -13.24
CA MET A 282 -17.40 3.43 -12.31
C MET A 282 -16.90 2.06 -12.78
N LYS A 283 -17.09 1.75 -14.08
CA LYS A 283 -16.57 0.51 -14.67
C LYS A 283 -15.06 0.41 -14.60
N ALA A 284 -14.39 1.51 -14.79
CA ALA A 284 -12.94 1.58 -14.79
C ALA A 284 -12.35 1.48 -13.38
N LYS A 285 -12.95 2.12 -12.38
CA LYS A 285 -12.62 1.94 -10.97
C LYS A 285 -12.78 0.47 -10.53
N GLY A 286 -13.83 -0.19 -11.00
CA GLY A 286 -14.06 -1.62 -10.73
C GLY A 286 -12.91 -2.52 -11.23
N ARG A 287 -12.35 -2.23 -12.42
CA ARG A 287 -11.20 -2.97 -12.96
C ARG A 287 -9.91 -2.72 -12.18
N SER A 288 -9.70 -1.53 -11.65
CA SER A 288 -8.50 -1.22 -10.84
C SER A 288 -8.45 -2.02 -9.53
N SER A 289 -9.59 -2.47 -9.00
CA SER A 289 -9.69 -3.34 -7.80
C SER A 289 -9.58 -4.83 -8.12
N GLU A 290 -9.33 -5.22 -9.37
CA GLU A 290 -9.33 -6.63 -9.80
C GLU A 290 -8.17 -7.43 -9.19
N ALA A 291 -7.03 -6.78 -8.91
CA ALA A 291 -5.88 -7.42 -8.27
C ALA A 291 -6.25 -7.96 -6.87
N ILE A 292 -6.92 -7.14 -6.04
CA ILE A 292 -7.39 -7.58 -4.71
C ILE A 292 -8.40 -8.72 -4.83
N LYS A 293 -9.36 -8.61 -5.76
CA LYS A 293 -10.33 -9.67 -6.00
C LYS A 293 -9.67 -10.98 -6.43
N LYS A 294 -8.56 -10.93 -7.18
CA LYS A 294 -7.78 -12.12 -7.52
C LYS A 294 -7.13 -12.73 -6.27
N LEU A 295 -6.51 -11.93 -5.41
CA LEU A 295 -5.93 -12.39 -4.14
C LEU A 295 -7.00 -13.01 -3.24
N MET A 296 -8.15 -12.37 -3.06
CA MET A 296 -9.27 -12.91 -2.27
C MET A 296 -9.80 -14.26 -2.82
N LYS A 297 -9.77 -14.47 -4.14
CA LYS A 297 -10.18 -15.75 -4.76
C LYS A 297 -9.17 -16.87 -4.52
N LEU A 298 -7.97 -16.59 -4.03
CA LEU A 298 -6.99 -17.61 -3.66
C LEU A 298 -7.35 -18.32 -2.35
N GLN A 299 -8.10 -17.65 -1.47
CA GLN A 299 -8.54 -18.22 -0.21
C GLN A 299 -9.47 -19.41 -0.44
N ALA A 300 -9.19 -20.53 0.25
CA ALA A 300 -10.08 -21.68 0.29
C ALA A 300 -11.40 -21.29 0.97
N LYS A 301 -12.52 -21.86 0.54
CA LYS A 301 -13.83 -21.60 1.14
C LYS A 301 -14.13 -22.54 2.30
N THR A 302 -13.57 -23.74 2.28
CA THR A 302 -13.78 -24.79 3.26
C THR A 302 -12.47 -25.47 3.61
N ALA A 303 -12.41 -26.10 4.75
CA ALA A 303 -11.28 -26.92 5.23
C ALA A 303 -11.78 -28.28 5.72
N ALA A 304 -11.01 -29.34 5.44
CA ALA A 304 -11.25 -30.66 6.00
C ALA A 304 -10.52 -30.76 7.35
N VAL A 305 -11.24 -30.69 8.45
CA VAL A 305 -10.69 -30.61 9.80
C VAL A 305 -11.02 -31.88 10.59
N GLU A 306 -10.04 -32.43 11.31
CA GLU A 306 -10.26 -33.53 12.24
C GLU A 306 -10.71 -32.99 13.61
N ARG A 307 -11.93 -33.33 14.01
CA ARG A 307 -12.46 -33.06 15.35
C ARG A 307 -13.05 -34.33 15.93
N GLU A 308 -12.71 -34.65 17.13
CA GLU A 308 -13.17 -35.85 17.81
C GLU A 308 -12.90 -37.17 17.06
N GLY A 309 -11.76 -37.24 16.35
CA GLY A 309 -11.37 -38.41 15.53
C GLY A 309 -12.16 -38.58 14.23
N LYS A 310 -12.97 -37.59 13.82
CA LYS A 310 -13.70 -37.57 12.54
C LYS A 310 -13.30 -36.39 11.69
N VAL A 311 -13.05 -36.64 10.42
CA VAL A 311 -12.79 -35.58 9.44
C VAL A 311 -14.10 -34.98 8.97
N GLN A 312 -14.26 -33.68 9.17
CA GLN A 312 -15.43 -32.89 8.76
C GLN A 312 -15.01 -31.76 7.86
N VAL A 313 -15.80 -31.46 6.84
CA VAL A 313 -15.58 -30.29 5.99
C VAL A 313 -16.36 -29.12 6.59
N ILE A 314 -15.64 -28.10 7.05
CA ILE A 314 -16.21 -26.90 7.69
C ILE A 314 -15.88 -25.64 6.88
N PRO A 315 -16.67 -24.56 6.99
CA PRO A 315 -16.29 -23.24 6.48
C PRO A 315 -14.94 -22.78 7.04
N ILE A 316 -14.16 -22.06 6.22
CA ILE A 316 -12.82 -21.59 6.62
C ILE A 316 -12.86 -20.72 7.89
N ASP A 317 -13.93 -19.95 8.08
CA ASP A 317 -14.09 -19.04 9.21
C ASP A 317 -14.33 -19.76 10.55
N GLU A 318 -14.64 -21.06 10.52
CA GLU A 318 -14.83 -21.91 11.70
C GLU A 318 -13.56 -22.66 12.11
N VAL A 319 -12.47 -22.58 11.32
CA VAL A 319 -11.19 -23.19 11.66
C VAL A 319 -10.53 -22.42 12.80
N ARG A 320 -9.97 -23.15 13.77
CA ARG A 320 -9.31 -22.58 14.95
C ARG A 320 -7.83 -22.93 14.98
N THR A 321 -7.04 -22.10 15.63
CA THR A 321 -5.64 -22.42 15.91
C THR A 321 -5.53 -23.72 16.70
N GLY A 322 -4.65 -24.62 16.25
CA GLY A 322 -4.47 -25.97 16.79
C GLY A 322 -5.32 -27.05 16.12
N ASP A 323 -6.30 -26.70 15.26
CA ASP A 323 -7.06 -27.69 14.49
C ASP A 323 -6.12 -28.47 13.55
N ILE A 324 -6.42 -29.75 13.37
CA ILE A 324 -5.70 -30.60 12.44
C ILE A 324 -6.43 -30.61 11.11
N VAL A 325 -5.76 -30.13 10.07
CA VAL A 325 -6.32 -29.93 8.75
C VAL A 325 -5.71 -30.89 7.74
N TYR A 326 -6.54 -31.50 6.91
CA TYR A 326 -6.17 -32.45 5.88
C TYR A 326 -6.12 -31.75 4.52
N VAL A 327 -5.00 -31.87 3.82
CA VAL A 327 -4.81 -31.25 2.49
C VAL A 327 -4.42 -32.33 1.48
N LYS A 328 -5.32 -32.60 0.53
CA LYS A 328 -5.11 -33.59 -0.54
C LYS A 328 -4.30 -33.02 -1.68
N PRO A 329 -3.71 -33.90 -2.53
CA PRO A 329 -3.08 -33.47 -3.78
C PRO A 329 -4.04 -32.63 -4.64
N GLY A 330 -3.56 -31.51 -5.17
CA GLY A 330 -4.33 -30.57 -5.98
C GLY A 330 -5.21 -29.60 -5.17
N GLU A 331 -5.36 -29.80 -3.86
CA GLU A 331 -6.12 -28.88 -3.00
C GLU A 331 -5.26 -27.69 -2.57
N ARG A 332 -5.94 -26.60 -2.25
CA ARG A 332 -5.31 -25.43 -1.62
C ARG A 332 -5.16 -25.65 -0.14
N VAL A 333 -4.01 -25.24 0.42
CA VAL A 333 -3.79 -25.15 1.86
C VAL A 333 -4.77 -24.11 2.44
N PRO A 334 -5.68 -24.49 3.38
CA PRO A 334 -6.74 -23.57 3.80
C PRO A 334 -6.24 -22.45 4.72
N VAL A 335 -5.31 -22.73 5.61
CA VAL A 335 -4.78 -21.84 6.66
C VAL A 335 -3.27 -22.01 6.80
N ASP A 336 -2.58 -21.06 7.42
CA ASP A 336 -1.17 -21.21 7.72
C ASP A 336 -0.97 -22.26 8.83
N GLY A 337 0.02 -23.12 8.67
CA GLY A 337 0.22 -24.21 9.60
C GLY A 337 1.60 -24.86 9.54
N GLU A 338 1.77 -25.89 10.34
CA GLU A 338 2.93 -26.75 10.41
C GLU A 338 2.55 -28.16 9.96
N VAL A 339 3.37 -28.77 9.11
CA VAL A 339 3.18 -30.16 8.69
C VAL A 339 3.46 -31.10 9.86
N ILE A 340 2.46 -31.92 10.21
CA ILE A 340 2.60 -32.95 11.25
C ILE A 340 2.96 -34.29 10.60
N GLU A 341 2.33 -34.60 9.47
CA GLU A 341 2.47 -35.88 8.80
C GLU A 341 2.36 -35.71 7.28
N GLY A 342 3.11 -36.48 6.54
CA GLY A 342 3.11 -36.48 5.07
C GLY A 342 4.31 -35.76 4.48
N HIS A 343 4.51 -35.98 3.18
CA HIS A 343 5.54 -35.33 2.37
C HIS A 343 4.90 -34.88 1.06
N SER A 344 5.12 -33.64 0.67
CA SER A 344 4.64 -33.12 -0.61
C SER A 344 5.43 -31.91 -1.06
N ALA A 345 5.39 -31.64 -2.37
CA ALA A 345 5.82 -30.36 -2.92
C ALA A 345 4.63 -29.38 -2.92
N ILE A 346 4.86 -28.17 -2.44
CA ILE A 346 3.83 -27.10 -2.43
C ILE A 346 4.22 -26.02 -3.43
N ASP A 347 3.29 -25.69 -4.31
CA ASP A 347 3.38 -24.54 -5.22
C ASP A 347 3.02 -23.27 -4.44
N GLU A 348 4.02 -22.47 -4.08
CA GLU A 348 3.90 -21.21 -3.40
C GLU A 348 3.94 -20.01 -4.37
N SER A 349 3.95 -20.26 -5.69
CA SER A 349 4.13 -19.23 -6.73
C SER A 349 3.13 -18.09 -6.67
N MET A 350 1.91 -18.35 -6.18
CA MET A 350 0.86 -17.34 -6.06
C MET A 350 1.15 -16.30 -4.97
N ILE A 351 1.96 -16.64 -3.98
CA ILE A 351 2.34 -15.77 -2.86
C ILE A 351 3.77 -15.28 -3.06
N THR A 352 4.73 -16.20 -3.20
CA THR A 352 6.15 -15.87 -3.34
C THR A 352 6.52 -15.46 -4.77
N GLY A 353 5.77 -15.94 -5.77
CA GLY A 353 6.03 -15.75 -7.18
C GLY A 353 7.20 -16.61 -7.70
N GLU A 354 7.69 -17.57 -6.93
CA GLU A 354 8.68 -18.55 -7.37
C GLU A 354 7.99 -19.74 -8.04
N SER A 355 8.43 -20.09 -9.25
CA SER A 355 7.75 -21.10 -10.05
C SER A 355 8.08 -22.55 -9.66
N MET A 356 9.15 -22.77 -8.87
CA MET A 356 9.55 -24.10 -8.41
C MET A 356 8.77 -24.46 -7.13
N PRO A 357 8.05 -25.58 -7.10
CA PRO A 357 7.42 -26.07 -5.88
C PRO A 357 8.48 -26.36 -4.78
N VAL A 358 8.10 -26.13 -3.54
CA VAL A 358 8.95 -26.32 -2.37
C VAL A 358 8.57 -27.60 -1.67
N ASP A 359 9.54 -28.49 -1.45
CA ASP A 359 9.33 -29.74 -0.71
C ASP A 359 9.04 -29.44 0.78
N LYS A 360 7.99 -30.06 1.30
CA LYS A 360 7.56 -29.96 2.70
C LYS A 360 7.52 -31.32 3.33
N SER A 361 8.04 -31.38 4.54
CA SER A 361 8.12 -32.57 5.40
C SER A 361 7.61 -32.24 6.82
N PRO A 362 7.41 -33.22 7.70
CA PRO A 362 7.02 -32.94 9.07
C PRO A 362 7.96 -31.92 9.73
N GLY A 363 7.38 -30.92 10.42
CA GLY A 363 8.07 -29.75 10.97
C GLY A 363 8.22 -28.55 9.99
N SER A 364 7.92 -28.72 8.70
CA SER A 364 7.92 -27.60 7.73
C SER A 364 6.68 -26.71 7.90
N THR A 365 6.86 -25.41 7.78
CA THR A 365 5.74 -24.44 7.73
C THR A 365 5.11 -24.42 6.35
N VAL A 366 3.78 -24.25 6.30
CA VAL A 366 2.99 -24.11 5.06
C VAL A 366 2.11 -22.87 5.15
N THR A 367 1.95 -22.18 4.04
CA THR A 367 1.19 -20.93 3.96
C THR A 367 -0.19 -21.18 3.32
N GLY A 368 -1.22 -20.60 3.87
CA GLY A 368 -2.57 -20.66 3.31
C GLY A 368 -2.62 -20.12 1.89
N ALA A 369 -3.58 -20.64 1.09
CA ALA A 369 -3.78 -20.33 -0.33
C ALA A 369 -2.75 -20.90 -1.32
N THR A 370 -1.66 -21.52 -0.88
CA THR A 370 -0.71 -22.28 -1.71
C THR A 370 -1.35 -23.59 -2.18
N ILE A 371 -0.80 -24.23 -3.20
CA ILE A 371 -1.38 -25.44 -3.79
C ILE A 371 -0.51 -26.65 -3.45
N ASN A 372 -1.12 -27.66 -2.84
CA ASN A 372 -0.47 -28.95 -2.58
C ASN A 372 -0.37 -29.76 -3.89
N ALA A 373 0.84 -30.11 -4.35
CA ALA A 373 1.03 -30.72 -5.66
C ALA A 373 0.80 -32.25 -5.64
N ASN A 374 1.57 -33.00 -4.88
CA ASN A 374 1.74 -34.44 -5.11
C ASN A 374 1.31 -35.34 -3.95
N GLY A 375 1.61 -34.92 -2.71
CA GLY A 375 1.45 -35.75 -1.53
C GLY A 375 0.19 -35.37 -0.72
N PHE A 376 -0.13 -36.22 0.24
CA PHE A 376 -1.12 -35.92 1.24
C PHE A 376 -0.43 -35.26 2.42
N LEU A 377 -0.98 -34.17 2.95
CA LEU A 377 -0.45 -33.46 4.10
C LEU A 377 -1.49 -33.39 5.21
N LYS A 378 -1.02 -33.60 6.42
CA LYS A 378 -1.75 -33.32 7.65
C LYS A 378 -1.04 -32.16 8.37
N ILE A 379 -1.73 -31.05 8.51
CA ILE A 379 -1.15 -29.82 9.04
C ILE A 379 -1.85 -29.42 10.34
N ARG A 380 -1.11 -28.81 11.27
CA ARG A 380 -1.65 -28.15 12.45
C ARG A 380 -1.84 -26.68 12.12
N ALA A 381 -3.05 -26.17 12.22
CA ALA A 381 -3.34 -24.75 12.00
C ALA A 381 -2.61 -23.88 13.05
N VAL A 382 -1.82 -22.91 12.58
CA VAL A 382 -1.08 -21.96 13.43
C VAL A 382 -1.77 -20.60 13.35
N ASN A 383 -1.90 -20.01 12.14
CA ASN A 383 -2.58 -18.74 11.94
C ASN A 383 -3.85 -18.98 11.15
N VAL A 384 -4.97 -18.40 11.61
CA VAL A 384 -6.30 -18.60 11.02
C VAL A 384 -7.01 -17.26 10.80
N GLY A 385 -7.96 -17.22 9.87
CA GLY A 385 -8.80 -16.05 9.64
C GLY A 385 -7.99 -14.81 9.25
N LYS A 386 -8.04 -13.76 10.08
CA LYS A 386 -7.39 -12.45 9.83
C LYS A 386 -5.86 -12.50 10.00
N ASP A 387 -5.37 -13.49 10.72
CA ASP A 387 -3.94 -13.60 11.07
C ASP A 387 -3.15 -14.43 10.05
N THR A 388 -3.79 -14.93 8.99
CA THR A 388 -3.10 -15.64 7.90
C THR A 388 -2.25 -14.67 7.07
N ALA A 389 -1.14 -15.17 6.51
CA ALA A 389 -0.25 -14.41 5.63
C ALA A 389 -1.00 -13.79 4.44
N LEU A 390 -1.94 -14.54 3.81
CA LEU A 390 -2.77 -14.00 2.73
C LEU A 390 -3.66 -12.85 3.22
N ALA A 391 -4.27 -12.95 4.41
CA ALA A 391 -5.11 -11.89 4.97
C ALA A 391 -4.28 -10.62 5.24
N HIS A 392 -3.05 -10.75 5.75
CA HIS A 392 -2.11 -9.64 5.93
C HIS A 392 -1.73 -8.99 4.59
N ILE A 393 -1.44 -9.78 3.55
CA ILE A 393 -1.16 -9.27 2.19
C ILE A 393 -2.35 -8.46 1.67
N ILE A 394 -3.56 -8.99 1.77
CA ILE A 394 -4.79 -8.30 1.34
C ILE A 394 -4.95 -6.98 2.10
N LYS A 395 -4.78 -6.99 3.42
CA LYS A 395 -4.87 -5.80 4.27
C LYS A 395 -3.86 -4.72 3.87
N ILE A 396 -2.59 -5.07 3.68
CA ILE A 396 -1.56 -4.12 3.24
C ILE A 396 -1.93 -3.49 1.90
N VAL A 397 -2.43 -4.28 0.93
CA VAL A 397 -2.84 -3.75 -0.39
C VAL A 397 -4.08 -2.85 -0.25
N GLU A 398 -5.04 -3.17 0.61
CA GLU A 398 -6.19 -2.31 0.91
C GLU A 398 -5.76 -0.99 1.56
N GLU A 399 -4.88 -1.02 2.54
CA GLU A 399 -4.32 0.17 3.20
C GLU A 399 -3.55 1.05 2.20
N ALA A 400 -2.74 0.43 1.32
CA ALA A 400 -2.03 1.15 0.27
C ALA A 400 -2.99 1.88 -0.68
N GLN A 401 -4.10 1.24 -1.05
CA GLN A 401 -5.13 1.86 -1.89
C GLN A 401 -5.95 2.90 -1.14
N GLY A 402 -6.05 2.78 0.19
CA GLY A 402 -6.75 3.72 1.08
C GLY A 402 -5.99 5.00 1.36
N SER A 403 -4.66 4.95 1.36
CA SER A 403 -3.81 6.09 1.73
C SER A 403 -3.73 7.15 0.63
N LYS A 404 -3.68 8.43 1.04
CA LYS A 404 -3.53 9.56 0.10
C LYS A 404 -2.06 9.97 -0.05
N ALA A 405 -1.53 9.84 -1.25
CA ALA A 405 -0.21 10.39 -1.59
C ALA A 405 -0.18 11.92 -1.52
N PRO A 406 0.98 12.54 -1.21
CA PRO A 406 1.13 14.00 -1.19
C PRO A 406 0.68 14.68 -2.50
N ILE A 407 0.96 14.09 -3.67
CA ILE A 407 0.53 14.60 -4.96
C ILE A 407 -1.00 14.61 -5.12
N GLN A 408 -1.71 13.67 -4.48
CA GLN A 408 -3.17 13.65 -4.46
C GLN A 408 -3.73 14.80 -3.62
N ARG A 409 -3.14 15.07 -2.45
CA ARG A 409 -3.54 16.22 -1.59
C ARG A 409 -3.36 17.54 -2.34
N LEU A 410 -2.30 17.69 -3.12
CA LEU A 410 -2.06 18.86 -3.97
C LEU A 410 -3.15 18.99 -5.05
N ALA A 411 -3.49 17.91 -5.76
CA ALA A 411 -4.53 17.92 -6.79
C ALA A 411 -5.92 18.26 -6.20
N ASP A 412 -6.24 17.73 -5.02
CA ASP A 412 -7.48 18.04 -4.29
C ASP A 412 -7.55 19.51 -3.87
N HIS A 413 -6.43 20.09 -3.44
CA HIS A 413 -6.34 21.52 -3.09
C HIS A 413 -6.56 22.42 -4.31
N ILE A 414 -5.90 22.10 -5.42
CA ILE A 414 -6.08 22.81 -6.70
C ILE A 414 -7.55 22.75 -7.13
N SER A 415 -8.18 21.58 -7.09
CA SER A 415 -9.60 21.42 -7.45
C SER A 415 -10.54 22.30 -6.61
N GLY A 416 -10.23 22.49 -5.34
CA GLY A 416 -11.03 23.31 -4.42
C GLY A 416 -11.02 24.81 -4.75
N ILE A 417 -9.91 25.31 -5.32
CA ILE A 417 -9.75 26.72 -5.72
C ILE A 417 -10.25 26.94 -7.15
N PHE A 418 -10.10 25.92 -8.00
CA PHE A 418 -10.37 26.01 -9.44
C PHE A 418 -11.86 26.32 -9.73
N VAL A 419 -12.80 25.68 -9.06
CA VAL A 419 -14.24 25.84 -9.34
C VAL A 419 -14.74 27.28 -9.10
N PRO A 420 -14.43 27.97 -8.01
CA PRO A 420 -14.76 29.39 -7.84
C PRO A 420 -14.15 30.29 -8.91
N ILE A 421 -12.90 30.06 -9.31
CA ILE A 421 -12.24 30.85 -10.37
C ILE A 421 -12.98 30.68 -11.70
N VAL A 422 -13.31 29.45 -12.04
CA VAL A 422 -14.04 29.15 -13.28
C VAL A 422 -15.42 29.81 -13.31
N LEU A 423 -16.13 29.79 -12.19
CA LEU A 423 -17.43 30.48 -12.10
C LEU A 423 -17.28 31.99 -12.37
N GLY A 424 -16.25 32.61 -11.81
CA GLY A 424 -15.90 34.01 -12.11
C GLY A 424 -15.60 34.26 -13.59
N LEU A 425 -14.79 33.35 -14.20
CA LEU A 425 -14.47 33.45 -15.65
C LEU A 425 -15.71 33.26 -16.52
N ALA A 426 -16.61 32.34 -16.16
CA ALA A 426 -17.85 32.15 -16.91
C ALA A 426 -18.74 33.39 -16.86
N VAL A 427 -18.91 34.00 -15.67
CA VAL A 427 -19.65 35.25 -15.51
C VAL A 427 -18.98 36.38 -16.32
N LEU A 428 -17.67 36.50 -16.25
CA LEU A 428 -16.92 37.49 -17.05
C LEU A 428 -17.11 37.25 -18.54
N THR A 429 -17.05 36.01 -19.00
CA THR A 429 -17.32 35.66 -20.41
C THR A 429 -18.73 36.05 -20.80
N PHE A 430 -19.73 35.78 -19.98
CA PHE A 430 -21.12 36.20 -20.22
C PHE A 430 -21.20 37.73 -20.40
N LEU A 431 -20.60 38.50 -19.48
CA LEU A 431 -20.63 39.98 -19.53
C LEU A 431 -19.92 40.52 -20.77
N ILE A 432 -18.77 39.99 -21.16
CA ILE A 432 -18.02 40.37 -22.34
C ILE A 432 -18.87 40.16 -23.60
N TRP A 433 -19.49 39.01 -23.73
CA TRP A 433 -20.33 38.69 -24.87
C TRP A 433 -21.58 39.52 -24.90
N TYR A 434 -22.27 39.72 -23.80
CA TYR A 434 -23.53 40.47 -23.70
C TYR A 434 -23.34 41.98 -23.95
N VAL A 435 -22.20 42.53 -23.51
CA VAL A 435 -21.96 43.99 -23.61
C VAL A 435 -21.19 44.37 -24.90
N TRP A 436 -20.17 43.56 -25.30
CA TRP A 436 -19.25 43.96 -26.37
C TRP A 436 -19.27 43.06 -27.62
N ALA A 437 -19.21 41.74 -27.47
CA ALA A 437 -19.03 40.84 -28.62
C ALA A 437 -20.34 40.65 -29.41
N ALA A 438 -21.49 40.54 -28.73
CA ALA A 438 -22.83 40.42 -29.29
C ALA A 438 -23.80 41.24 -28.44
N PRO A 439 -23.77 42.60 -28.53
CA PRO A 439 -24.51 43.47 -27.63
C PRO A 439 -26.00 43.15 -27.60
N GLY A 440 -26.55 42.90 -26.42
CA GLY A 440 -27.96 42.59 -26.19
C GLY A 440 -28.42 41.17 -26.60
N GLN A 441 -27.56 40.36 -27.19
CA GLN A 441 -27.88 38.99 -27.57
C GLN A 441 -27.68 38.03 -26.39
N PHE A 442 -28.68 37.90 -25.55
CA PHE A 442 -28.62 37.08 -24.37
C PHE A 442 -28.40 35.59 -24.66
N SER A 443 -28.98 35.07 -25.74
CA SER A 443 -28.83 33.69 -26.22
C SER A 443 -27.35 33.36 -26.49
N GLU A 444 -26.65 34.20 -27.21
CA GLU A 444 -25.24 34.01 -27.51
C GLU A 444 -24.39 34.05 -26.24
N ALA A 445 -24.60 35.05 -25.38
CA ALA A 445 -23.84 35.19 -24.13
C ALA A 445 -24.02 34.01 -23.18
N ILE A 446 -25.26 33.51 -23.01
CA ILE A 446 -25.57 32.38 -22.15
C ILE A 446 -24.99 31.06 -22.71
N GLY A 447 -24.97 30.88 -24.02
CA GLY A 447 -24.33 29.75 -24.68
C GLY A 447 -22.84 29.64 -24.32
N LYS A 448 -22.09 30.78 -24.36
CA LYS A 448 -20.66 30.80 -24.01
C LYS A 448 -20.43 30.61 -22.50
N PHE A 449 -21.29 31.19 -21.66
CA PHE A 449 -21.30 30.93 -20.22
C PHE A 449 -21.40 29.46 -19.91
N ILE A 450 -22.38 28.77 -20.52
CA ILE A 450 -22.59 27.33 -20.33
C ILE A 450 -21.38 26.52 -20.82
N ALA A 451 -20.85 26.87 -22.01
CA ALA A 451 -19.68 26.20 -22.59
C ALA A 451 -18.45 26.25 -21.63
N VAL A 452 -18.17 27.43 -21.04
CA VAL A 452 -17.09 27.62 -20.07
C VAL A 452 -17.34 26.81 -18.80
N LEU A 453 -18.54 26.81 -18.24
CA LEU A 453 -18.87 26.03 -17.04
C LEU A 453 -18.68 24.52 -17.28
N VAL A 454 -19.07 24.03 -18.45
CA VAL A 454 -19.03 22.60 -18.75
C VAL A 454 -17.60 22.12 -19.01
N ILE A 455 -16.84 22.83 -19.87
CA ILE A 455 -15.46 22.40 -20.21
C ILE A 455 -14.52 22.47 -19.01
N ALA A 456 -14.82 23.30 -18.06
CA ALA A 456 -13.99 23.50 -16.88
C ALA A 456 -14.21 22.47 -15.75
N CYS A 457 -15.05 21.47 -15.96
CA CYS A 457 -15.24 20.42 -14.93
C CYS A 457 -13.91 19.67 -14.64
N PRO A 458 -13.38 19.68 -13.42
CA PRO A 458 -12.15 18.97 -13.08
C PRO A 458 -12.39 17.48 -12.80
N CYS A 459 -13.29 16.83 -13.56
CA CYS A 459 -13.73 15.45 -13.32
C CYS A 459 -12.55 14.45 -13.37
N ALA A 460 -11.70 14.59 -14.38
CA ALA A 460 -10.54 13.71 -14.60
C ALA A 460 -9.43 13.94 -13.57
N LEU A 461 -9.29 15.15 -13.03
CA LEU A 461 -8.25 15.51 -12.06
C LEU A 461 -8.38 14.72 -10.76
N GLY A 462 -9.61 14.56 -10.26
CA GLY A 462 -9.88 13.77 -9.05
C GLY A 462 -9.64 12.27 -9.20
N LEU A 463 -9.54 11.77 -10.44
CA LEU A 463 -9.32 10.37 -10.76
C LEU A 463 -7.85 10.04 -11.08
N ALA A 464 -7.10 11.00 -11.57
CA ALA A 464 -5.76 10.84 -12.12
C ALA A 464 -4.80 10.13 -11.16
N THR A 465 -4.80 10.51 -9.90
CA THR A 465 -3.91 9.94 -8.88
C THR A 465 -4.42 8.62 -8.31
N PRO A 466 -5.65 8.51 -7.79
CA PRO A 466 -6.12 7.27 -7.15
C PRO A 466 -6.13 6.07 -8.09
N THR A 467 -6.58 6.25 -9.33
CA THR A 467 -6.64 5.12 -10.30
C THR A 467 -5.25 4.62 -10.67
N SER A 468 -4.26 5.51 -10.77
CA SER A 468 -2.87 5.14 -11.06
C SER A 468 -2.21 4.44 -9.87
N ILE A 469 -2.43 4.92 -8.63
CA ILE A 469 -1.94 4.27 -7.42
C ILE A 469 -2.54 2.87 -7.29
N MET A 470 -3.87 2.73 -7.44
CA MET A 470 -4.54 1.43 -7.37
C MET A 470 -4.02 0.45 -8.42
N ALA A 471 -3.83 0.90 -9.66
CA ALA A 471 -3.31 0.06 -10.73
C ALA A 471 -1.83 -0.31 -10.51
N GLY A 472 -1.01 0.65 -10.05
CA GLY A 472 0.42 0.46 -9.81
C GLY A 472 0.69 -0.41 -8.59
N SER A 473 0.05 -0.13 -7.43
CA SER A 473 0.19 -0.93 -6.21
C SER A 473 -0.37 -2.35 -6.39
N GLY A 474 -1.51 -2.48 -7.09
CA GLY A 474 -2.09 -3.78 -7.41
C GLY A 474 -1.16 -4.60 -8.32
N ARG A 475 -0.52 -3.97 -9.32
CA ARG A 475 0.46 -4.66 -10.17
C ARG A 475 1.74 -5.01 -9.43
N ALA A 476 2.22 -4.15 -8.51
CA ALA A 476 3.34 -4.44 -7.64
C ALA A 476 3.07 -5.67 -6.77
N ALA A 477 1.88 -5.77 -6.19
CA ALA A 477 1.46 -6.92 -5.38
C ALA A 477 1.48 -8.24 -6.18
N GLU A 478 1.10 -8.23 -7.47
CA GLU A 478 1.24 -9.40 -8.35
C GLU A 478 2.71 -9.83 -8.56
N PHE A 479 3.67 -8.93 -8.30
CA PHE A 479 5.11 -9.21 -8.30
C PHE A 479 5.67 -9.44 -6.89
N SER A 480 4.81 -9.69 -5.90
CA SER A 480 5.18 -9.90 -4.50
C SER A 480 5.86 -8.68 -3.85
N ILE A 481 5.49 -7.47 -4.28
CA ILE A 481 5.96 -6.18 -3.74
C ILE A 481 4.77 -5.46 -3.13
N LEU A 482 4.76 -5.30 -1.82
CA LEU A 482 3.68 -4.66 -1.09
C LEU A 482 4.09 -3.26 -0.61
N PHE A 483 3.43 -2.22 -1.11
CA PHE A 483 3.54 -0.87 -0.60
C PHE A 483 2.48 -0.66 0.49
N LYS A 484 2.84 -0.14 1.66
CA LYS A 484 1.86 0.18 2.71
C LYS A 484 1.06 1.44 2.44
N GLY A 485 1.48 2.28 1.49
CA GLY A 485 0.78 3.51 1.21
C GLY A 485 1.17 4.17 -0.11
N GLY A 486 0.25 4.99 -0.65
CA GLY A 486 0.53 5.80 -1.83
C GLY A 486 1.66 6.81 -1.61
N GLU A 487 1.89 7.25 -0.38
CA GLU A 487 3.00 8.14 -0.05
C GLU A 487 4.36 7.42 -0.15
N HIS A 488 4.44 6.15 0.28
CA HIS A 488 5.65 5.35 0.16
C HIS A 488 5.97 5.07 -1.31
N LEU A 489 4.93 4.81 -2.13
CA LEU A 489 5.07 4.69 -3.57
C LEU A 489 5.57 6.00 -4.20
N GLU A 490 5.12 7.19 -3.74
CA GLU A 490 5.63 8.47 -4.22
C GLU A 490 7.07 8.73 -3.78
N LYS A 491 7.43 8.46 -2.51
CA LYS A 491 8.78 8.69 -1.97
C LYS A 491 9.83 7.79 -2.64
N THR A 492 9.51 6.53 -2.92
CA THR A 492 10.41 5.52 -3.48
C THR A 492 11.05 5.94 -4.81
N GLN A 493 10.35 6.69 -5.69
CA GLN A 493 10.95 7.20 -6.93
C GLN A 493 12.10 8.17 -6.71
N ARG A 494 12.19 8.79 -5.53
CA ARG A 494 13.15 9.86 -5.21
C ARG A 494 14.40 9.34 -4.50
N LEU A 495 14.48 8.04 -4.26
CA LEU A 495 15.62 7.42 -3.59
C LEU A 495 16.91 7.68 -4.37
N THR A 496 17.98 7.95 -3.65
CA THR A 496 19.34 8.12 -4.18
C THR A 496 20.32 7.09 -3.63
N THR A 497 20.05 6.55 -2.45
CA THR A 497 20.95 5.64 -1.74
C THR A 497 20.15 4.47 -1.18
N ILE A 498 20.67 3.26 -1.35
CA ILE A 498 20.13 2.02 -0.80
C ILE A 498 21.14 1.49 0.21
N VAL A 499 20.72 1.37 1.46
CA VAL A 499 21.52 0.75 2.53
C VAL A 499 20.99 -0.66 2.75
N LEU A 500 21.83 -1.64 2.52
CA LEU A 500 21.54 -3.07 2.67
C LEU A 500 22.11 -3.58 3.98
N ASP A 501 21.30 -4.20 4.82
CA ASP A 501 21.88 -5.04 5.88
C ASP A 501 22.63 -6.22 5.26
N LYS A 502 23.62 -6.75 5.95
CA LYS A 502 24.39 -7.89 5.47
C LYS A 502 23.57 -9.20 5.64
N THR A 503 23.24 -9.51 6.89
CA THR A 503 22.74 -10.85 7.31
C THR A 503 21.31 -11.06 6.87
N GLY A 504 21.00 -12.19 6.19
CA GLY A 504 19.65 -12.48 5.71
C GLY A 504 19.20 -11.60 4.52
N THR A 505 19.87 -10.47 4.28
CA THR A 505 19.57 -9.53 3.19
C THR A 505 20.51 -9.75 2.00
N VAL A 506 21.80 -9.41 2.10
CA VAL A 506 22.80 -9.66 1.07
C VAL A 506 23.23 -11.13 1.06
N THR A 507 23.25 -11.75 2.24
CA THR A 507 23.61 -13.14 2.48
C THR A 507 22.38 -13.99 2.80
N ASN A 508 22.56 -15.32 2.84
CA ASN A 508 21.46 -16.26 3.13
C ASN A 508 20.98 -16.22 4.60
N GLY A 509 21.75 -15.58 5.50
CA GLY A 509 21.44 -15.48 6.92
C GLY A 509 21.63 -16.79 7.70
N ARG A 510 22.15 -17.82 7.04
CA ARG A 510 22.46 -19.12 7.63
C ARG A 510 23.89 -19.47 7.29
N PRO A 511 24.76 -19.67 8.31
CA PRO A 511 26.12 -20.15 8.08
C PRO A 511 26.07 -21.53 7.40
N VAL A 512 27.02 -21.77 6.52
CA VAL A 512 27.24 -23.09 5.91
C VAL A 512 28.71 -23.48 6.02
N LEU A 513 28.97 -24.75 6.07
CA LEU A 513 30.33 -25.30 6.02
C LEU A 513 30.94 -25.00 4.62
N THR A 514 32.01 -24.22 4.57
CA THR A 514 32.68 -23.83 3.32
C THR A 514 33.96 -24.62 3.08
N ASP A 515 34.81 -24.77 4.09
CA ASP A 515 36.11 -25.43 3.95
C ASP A 515 36.41 -26.35 5.13
N ALA A 516 37.07 -27.43 4.86
CA ALA A 516 37.68 -28.31 5.83
C ALA A 516 39.14 -28.56 5.41
N VAL A 517 40.07 -28.07 6.20
CA VAL A 517 41.51 -28.11 5.91
C VAL A 517 42.18 -29.03 6.92
N PRO A 518 42.49 -30.29 6.56
CA PRO A 518 43.08 -31.24 7.49
C PRO A 518 44.54 -30.89 7.79
N ALA A 519 44.98 -31.18 9.02
CA ALA A 519 46.40 -31.15 9.37
C ALA A 519 47.19 -32.31 8.74
N ALA A 520 48.49 -32.24 8.77
CA ALA A 520 49.35 -33.28 8.22
C ALA A 520 49.05 -34.65 8.88
N GLY A 521 48.70 -35.63 8.05
CA GLY A 521 48.38 -36.99 8.51
C GLY A 521 46.89 -37.26 8.82
N MET A 522 46.04 -36.26 8.58
CA MET A 522 44.57 -36.35 8.70
C MET A 522 43.94 -36.28 7.30
N ASN A 523 42.79 -36.95 7.08
CA ASN A 523 42.01 -36.73 5.87
C ASN A 523 40.83 -35.82 6.14
N GLU A 524 40.24 -35.23 5.11
CA GLU A 524 39.14 -34.28 5.21
C GLU A 524 37.88 -34.92 5.82
N GLU A 525 37.56 -36.15 5.44
CA GLU A 525 36.39 -36.88 5.90
C GLU A 525 36.45 -37.14 7.41
N GLU A 526 37.64 -37.58 7.92
CA GLU A 526 37.85 -37.80 9.33
C GLU A 526 37.84 -36.50 10.14
N LEU A 527 38.38 -35.42 9.62
CA LEU A 527 38.31 -34.10 10.22
C LEU A 527 36.86 -33.63 10.37
N LEU A 528 36.05 -33.79 9.30
CA LEU A 528 34.64 -33.42 9.31
C LEU A 528 33.82 -34.31 10.24
N ARG A 529 34.13 -35.61 10.28
CA ARG A 529 33.49 -36.57 11.18
C ARG A 529 33.73 -36.21 12.66
N LEU A 530 34.92 -35.81 13.01
CA LEU A 530 35.28 -35.37 14.37
C LEU A 530 34.62 -34.02 14.72
N ALA A 531 34.71 -33.04 13.81
CA ALA A 531 34.11 -31.74 14.04
C ALA A 531 32.58 -31.81 14.18
N ALA A 532 31.93 -32.57 13.31
CA ALA A 532 30.47 -32.76 13.39
C ALA A 532 30.06 -33.51 14.65
N ALA A 533 30.83 -34.53 15.08
CA ALA A 533 30.59 -35.20 16.32
C ALA A 533 30.64 -34.23 17.51
N ALA A 534 31.69 -33.40 17.58
CA ALA A 534 31.81 -32.41 18.65
C ALA A 534 30.68 -31.40 18.69
N GLU A 535 30.18 -30.97 17.53
CA GLU A 535 29.13 -29.96 17.40
C GLU A 535 27.70 -30.53 17.50
N THR A 536 27.48 -31.85 17.50
CA THR A 536 26.13 -32.45 17.60
C THR A 536 25.40 -32.05 18.89
N GLY A 537 26.15 -31.72 19.96
CA GLY A 537 25.56 -31.22 21.22
C GLY A 537 25.45 -29.68 21.30
N SER A 538 25.85 -28.97 20.28
CA SER A 538 25.89 -27.49 20.26
C SER A 538 24.59 -26.90 19.69
N GLU A 539 24.00 -25.95 20.40
CA GLU A 539 22.88 -25.14 19.89
C GLU A 539 23.34 -23.90 19.10
N HIS A 540 24.66 -23.78 18.88
CA HIS A 540 25.20 -22.62 18.16
C HIS A 540 25.03 -22.78 16.66
N PRO A 541 24.60 -21.71 15.91
CA PRO A 541 24.40 -21.79 14.45
C PRO A 541 25.60 -22.29 13.64
N LEU A 542 26.84 -22.04 14.12
CA LEU A 542 28.05 -22.57 13.50
C LEU A 542 28.17 -24.09 13.66
N GLY A 543 27.75 -24.63 14.79
CA GLY A 543 27.72 -26.08 15.05
C GLY A 543 26.70 -26.79 14.15
N GLU A 544 25.49 -26.24 14.04
CA GLU A 544 24.45 -26.74 13.13
C GLU A 544 24.94 -26.77 11.67
N ALA A 545 25.64 -25.72 11.23
CA ALA A 545 26.24 -25.64 9.89
C ALA A 545 27.26 -26.75 9.61
N ILE A 546 28.09 -27.12 10.62
CA ILE A 546 29.09 -28.18 10.50
C ILE A 546 28.42 -29.55 10.43
N VAL A 547 27.46 -29.81 11.33
CA VAL A 547 26.70 -31.07 11.38
C VAL A 547 25.93 -31.26 10.06
N SER A 548 25.15 -30.27 9.62
CA SER A 548 24.42 -30.33 8.35
C SER A 548 25.35 -30.47 7.14
N GLY A 549 26.53 -29.83 7.17
CA GLY A 549 27.53 -29.94 6.16
C GLY A 549 28.15 -31.34 6.03
N ALA A 550 28.35 -32.03 7.15
CA ALA A 550 28.84 -33.41 7.20
C ALA A 550 27.76 -34.40 6.72
N GLU A 551 26.50 -34.22 7.16
CA GLU A 551 25.35 -35.05 6.74
C GLU A 551 25.13 -34.97 5.22
N LYS A 552 25.16 -33.76 4.62
CA LYS A 552 25.04 -33.58 3.16
C LYS A 552 26.12 -34.27 2.36
N ARG A 553 27.29 -34.48 2.96
CA ARG A 553 28.39 -35.22 2.36
C ARG A 553 28.33 -36.74 2.65
N GLY A 554 27.26 -37.20 3.34
CA GLY A 554 27.03 -38.60 3.65
C GLY A 554 27.96 -39.17 4.73
N ILE A 555 28.56 -38.29 5.56
CA ILE A 555 29.49 -38.68 6.61
C ILE A 555 28.70 -39.15 7.82
N ALA A 556 28.97 -40.39 8.30
CA ALA A 556 28.35 -40.93 9.49
C ALA A 556 28.93 -40.25 10.74
N ILE A 557 28.05 -39.55 11.49
CA ILE A 557 28.46 -38.81 12.68
C ILE A 557 28.40 -39.75 13.91
N PRO A 558 29.52 -39.93 14.65
CA PRO A 558 29.53 -40.75 15.82
C PRO A 558 28.75 -40.14 17.01
N LYS A 559 28.21 -40.99 17.88
CA LYS A 559 27.50 -40.52 19.09
C LYS A 559 28.49 -39.99 20.11
N ILE A 560 28.17 -38.80 20.65
CA ILE A 560 28.93 -38.20 21.73
C ILE A 560 28.62 -38.90 23.05
N THR A 561 29.65 -39.11 23.86
CA THR A 561 29.53 -39.66 25.25
C THR A 561 29.64 -38.58 26.31
N ARG A 562 30.32 -37.48 26.00
CA ARG A 562 30.46 -36.32 26.88
C ARG A 562 30.50 -35.04 26.05
N PHE A 563 29.85 -33.95 26.51
CA PHE A 563 29.84 -32.63 25.93
C PHE A 563 29.98 -31.55 27.01
N GLN A 564 30.82 -30.56 26.75
CA GLN A 564 30.99 -29.41 27.63
C GLN A 564 31.29 -28.17 26.83
N ALA A 565 30.37 -27.19 26.83
CA ALA A 565 30.62 -25.88 26.25
C ALA A 565 31.52 -25.03 27.15
N ARG A 566 32.54 -24.37 26.54
CA ARG A 566 33.43 -23.42 27.21
C ARG A 566 33.12 -22.04 26.65
N ILE A 567 32.34 -21.25 27.37
CA ILE A 567 31.82 -19.96 26.98
C ILE A 567 32.92 -19.04 26.43
N GLY A 568 32.77 -18.58 25.21
CA GLY A 568 33.70 -17.67 24.52
C GLY A 568 35.02 -18.31 24.03
N SER A 569 35.20 -19.63 24.15
CA SER A 569 36.42 -20.32 23.71
C SER A 569 36.16 -21.47 22.74
N GLY A 570 35.10 -22.25 22.94
CA GLY A 570 34.74 -23.39 22.10
C GLY A 570 34.10 -24.53 22.90
N ILE A 571 34.26 -25.76 22.45
CA ILE A 571 33.64 -26.95 23.02
C ILE A 571 34.65 -28.06 23.22
N TYR A 572 34.36 -28.90 24.22
CA TYR A 572 35.01 -30.18 24.54
C TYR A 572 33.97 -31.27 24.33
N ALA A 573 34.32 -32.33 23.60
CA ALA A 573 33.47 -33.49 23.40
C ALA A 573 34.30 -34.80 23.43
N GLU A 574 33.64 -35.90 23.78
CA GLU A 574 34.19 -37.27 23.67
C GLU A 574 33.28 -38.08 22.74
N ALA A 575 33.88 -38.64 21.71
CA ALA A 575 33.18 -39.49 20.73
C ALA A 575 34.11 -40.61 20.25
N ASP A 576 33.60 -41.84 20.13
CA ASP A 576 34.36 -43.04 19.72
C ASP A 576 35.66 -43.23 20.52
N GLY A 577 35.65 -42.91 21.82
CA GLY A 577 36.79 -43.03 22.74
C GLY A 577 37.90 -41.98 22.50
N ARG A 578 37.64 -40.97 21.65
CA ARG A 578 38.58 -39.88 21.38
C ARG A 578 38.13 -38.59 22.03
N THR A 579 39.04 -37.79 22.49
CA THR A 579 38.81 -36.45 23.03
C THR A 579 38.89 -35.43 21.88
N ILE A 580 37.85 -34.65 21.68
CA ILE A 580 37.76 -33.66 20.60
C ILE A 580 37.58 -32.28 21.21
N LEU A 581 38.36 -31.30 20.71
CA LEU A 581 38.20 -29.89 21.01
C LEU A 581 37.91 -29.18 19.72
N ALA A 582 36.90 -28.28 19.75
CA ALA A 582 36.59 -27.41 18.63
C ALA A 582 36.42 -25.96 19.13
N GLY A 583 37.15 -25.02 18.56
CA GLY A 583 37.05 -23.63 18.98
C GLY A 583 38.14 -22.69 18.51
N SER A 584 38.33 -21.60 19.26
CA SER A 584 39.25 -20.51 18.93
C SER A 584 40.72 -20.86 19.22
N ARG A 585 41.66 -20.03 18.70
CA ARG A 585 43.10 -20.08 19.04
C ARG A 585 43.33 -20.10 20.54
N ARG A 586 42.57 -19.27 21.27
CA ARG A 586 42.65 -19.18 22.73
C ARG A 586 42.34 -20.52 23.46
N LEU A 587 41.44 -21.32 22.91
CA LEU A 587 41.14 -22.66 23.43
C LEU A 587 42.36 -23.58 23.25
N MET A 588 42.96 -23.57 22.05
CA MET A 588 44.13 -24.42 21.74
C MET A 588 45.33 -24.04 22.61
N GLU A 589 45.58 -22.74 22.81
CA GLU A 589 46.62 -22.24 23.71
C GLU A 589 46.42 -22.68 25.15
N SER A 590 45.16 -22.59 25.68
CA SER A 590 44.82 -22.99 27.05
C SER A 590 44.97 -24.49 27.30
N GLU A 591 44.83 -25.31 26.26
CA GLU A 591 44.97 -26.78 26.31
C GLU A 591 46.36 -27.23 25.80
N HIS A 592 47.28 -26.29 25.57
CA HIS A 592 48.66 -26.57 25.16
C HIS A 592 48.78 -27.39 23.84
N ILE A 593 47.91 -27.13 22.89
CA ILE A 593 47.86 -27.80 21.60
C ILE A 593 48.67 -27.00 20.59
N GLU A 594 49.70 -27.65 20.00
CA GLU A 594 50.48 -27.06 18.91
C GLU A 594 49.62 -26.91 17.66
N HIS A 595 49.45 -25.68 17.19
CA HIS A 595 48.61 -25.33 16.04
C HIS A 595 49.28 -24.33 15.07
N GLU A 596 50.53 -23.96 15.28
CA GLU A 596 51.24 -22.92 14.55
C GLU A 596 51.31 -23.19 13.03
N ALA A 597 51.40 -24.46 12.63
CA ALA A 597 51.43 -24.86 11.24
C ALA A 597 50.14 -24.53 10.45
N LEU A 598 49.01 -24.38 11.14
CA LEU A 598 47.69 -24.08 10.58
C LEU A 598 47.39 -22.57 10.51
N LEU A 599 48.16 -21.73 11.24
CA LEU A 599 47.91 -20.27 11.31
C LEU A 599 47.95 -19.55 9.96
N PRO A 600 48.85 -19.86 9.00
CA PRO A 600 48.84 -19.20 7.71
C PRO A 600 47.55 -19.49 6.92
N GLN A 601 47.04 -20.72 6.96
CA GLN A 601 45.82 -21.13 6.28
C GLN A 601 44.59 -20.52 6.98
N MET A 602 44.62 -20.48 8.31
CA MET A 602 43.55 -19.83 9.11
C MET A 602 43.47 -18.34 8.77
N ALA A 603 44.62 -17.63 8.73
CA ALA A 603 44.68 -16.22 8.37
C ALA A 603 44.15 -15.95 6.94
N ARG A 604 44.40 -16.87 5.99
CA ARG A 604 43.86 -16.75 4.63
C ARG A 604 42.35 -16.89 4.62
N LEU A 605 41.80 -17.91 5.29
CA LEU A 605 40.35 -18.12 5.35
C LEU A 605 39.63 -16.98 6.10
N GLU A 606 40.22 -16.48 7.19
CA GLU A 606 39.72 -15.29 7.89
C GLU A 606 39.74 -14.04 7.01
N ALA A 607 40.77 -13.87 6.15
CA ALA A 607 40.83 -12.77 5.19
C ALA A 607 39.78 -12.88 4.07
N GLU A 608 39.27 -14.08 3.81
CA GLU A 608 38.12 -14.35 2.92
C GLU A 608 36.77 -14.08 3.60
N GLY A 609 36.78 -13.61 4.85
CA GLY A 609 35.56 -13.31 5.61
C GLY A 609 34.87 -14.49 6.27
N LYS A 610 35.57 -15.62 6.41
CA LYS A 610 35.02 -16.84 7.01
C LYS A 610 35.31 -16.90 8.51
N THR A 611 34.42 -17.52 9.25
CA THR A 611 34.66 -17.89 10.65
C THR A 611 35.39 -19.21 10.68
N VAL A 612 36.62 -19.20 11.21
CA VAL A 612 37.47 -20.37 11.22
C VAL A 612 37.62 -20.93 12.63
N MET A 613 37.36 -22.21 12.79
CA MET A 613 37.55 -22.97 14.04
C MET A 613 38.69 -23.97 13.90
N LEU A 614 39.47 -24.07 14.93
CA LEU A 614 40.49 -25.11 15.10
C LEU A 614 39.84 -26.37 15.71
N ILE A 615 40.15 -27.50 15.13
CA ILE A 615 39.75 -28.81 15.64
C ILE A 615 41.00 -29.53 16.14
N ALA A 616 40.92 -30.10 17.30
CA ALA A 616 41.98 -30.96 17.82
C ALA A 616 41.41 -32.32 18.32
N ALA A 617 42.15 -33.35 18.17
CA ALA A 617 41.80 -34.69 18.62
C ALA A 617 42.97 -35.31 19.41
N ASP A 618 42.67 -35.86 20.56
CA ASP A 618 43.63 -36.55 21.44
C ASP A 618 44.89 -35.72 21.73
N GLY A 619 44.73 -34.43 21.95
CA GLY A 619 45.79 -33.47 22.29
C GLY A 619 46.66 -33.02 21.07
N LYS A 620 46.23 -33.30 19.85
CA LYS A 620 46.92 -32.84 18.61
C LYS A 620 45.97 -32.10 17.70
N ALA A 621 46.46 -31.03 17.01
CA ALA A 621 45.66 -30.29 16.04
C ALA A 621 45.29 -31.23 14.88
N ALA A 622 44.01 -31.34 14.61
CA ALA A 622 43.42 -32.17 13.55
C ALA A 622 43.20 -31.38 12.24
N GLY A 623 42.90 -30.07 12.36
CA GLY A 623 42.70 -29.23 11.19
C GLY A 623 41.87 -27.98 11.49
N LEU A 624 41.42 -27.33 10.42
CA LEU A 624 40.57 -26.14 10.42
C LEU A 624 39.22 -26.46 9.78
N ILE A 625 38.19 -25.95 10.36
CA ILE A 625 36.82 -25.90 9.78
C ILE A 625 36.47 -24.44 9.58
N ALA A 626 36.05 -24.08 8.38
CA ALA A 626 35.56 -22.74 8.07
C ALA A 626 34.09 -22.76 7.75
N VAL A 627 33.38 -21.80 8.33
CA VAL A 627 31.95 -21.60 8.15
C VAL A 627 31.71 -20.16 7.76
N ALA A 628 30.87 -19.92 6.79
CA ALA A 628 30.54 -18.56 6.36
C ALA A 628 29.05 -18.45 6.01
N ASP A 629 28.52 -17.26 6.21
CA ASP A 629 27.23 -16.87 5.67
C ASP A 629 27.45 -16.48 4.20
N THR A 630 26.92 -17.30 3.29
CA THR A 630 27.17 -17.17 1.86
C THR A 630 26.28 -16.10 1.24
N ILE A 631 26.83 -15.39 0.25
CA ILE A 631 26.08 -14.38 -0.52
C ILE A 631 24.98 -15.09 -1.33
N LYS A 632 23.77 -14.49 -1.36
CA LYS A 632 22.70 -14.98 -2.23
C LYS A 632 23.12 -14.88 -3.69
N GLU A 633 22.83 -15.89 -4.48
CA GLU A 633 23.21 -15.95 -5.91
C GLU A 633 22.70 -14.75 -6.71
N THR A 634 21.55 -14.19 -6.29
CA THR A 634 20.90 -13.06 -6.94
C THR A 634 21.49 -11.70 -6.54
N SER A 635 22.26 -11.63 -5.43
CA SER A 635 22.73 -10.35 -4.87
C SER A 635 23.66 -9.56 -5.83
N PRO A 636 24.65 -10.15 -6.50
CA PRO A 636 25.53 -9.38 -7.41
C PRO A 636 24.75 -8.78 -8.59
N ALA A 637 23.80 -9.55 -9.16
CA ALA A 637 22.97 -9.08 -10.27
C ALA A 637 22.03 -7.94 -9.84
N ALA A 638 21.46 -8.05 -8.64
CA ALA A 638 20.59 -7.02 -8.07
C ALA A 638 21.34 -5.72 -7.77
N VAL A 639 22.54 -5.82 -7.16
CA VAL A 639 23.40 -4.66 -6.87
C VAL A 639 23.82 -3.96 -8.17
N LYS A 640 24.22 -4.72 -9.18
CA LYS A 640 24.53 -4.16 -10.50
C LYS A 640 23.33 -3.39 -11.07
N ARG A 641 22.16 -3.98 -11.04
CA ARG A 641 20.92 -3.36 -11.54
C ARG A 641 20.58 -2.05 -10.79
N LEU A 642 20.76 -2.01 -9.47
CA LEU A 642 20.58 -0.80 -8.67
C LEU A 642 21.58 0.30 -9.05
N ASN A 643 22.85 -0.05 -9.25
CA ASN A 643 23.88 0.87 -9.72
C ASN A 643 23.55 1.39 -11.15
N ASP A 644 23.09 0.52 -12.06
CA ASP A 644 22.66 0.89 -13.42
C ASP A 644 21.46 1.86 -13.39
N MET A 645 20.61 1.79 -12.34
CA MET A 645 19.50 2.73 -12.10
C MET A 645 19.95 4.09 -11.52
N GLY A 646 21.28 4.28 -11.28
CA GLY A 646 21.86 5.50 -10.73
C GLY A 646 21.74 5.63 -9.21
N LEU A 647 21.64 4.51 -8.49
CA LEU A 647 21.52 4.46 -7.03
C LEU A 647 22.86 4.11 -6.40
N ASP A 648 23.22 4.76 -5.31
CA ASP A 648 24.40 4.44 -4.51
C ASP A 648 24.04 3.30 -3.55
N VAL A 649 24.75 2.17 -3.64
CA VAL A 649 24.50 0.99 -2.81
C VAL A 649 25.54 0.89 -1.71
N ILE A 650 25.11 0.85 -0.47
CA ILE A 650 25.95 0.78 0.73
C ILE A 650 25.57 -0.49 1.50
N MET A 651 26.55 -1.27 1.94
CA MET A 651 26.29 -2.37 2.87
C MET A 651 26.58 -1.91 4.31
N MET A 652 25.68 -2.21 5.23
CA MET A 652 25.80 -1.94 6.66
C MET A 652 25.86 -3.25 7.45
N THR A 653 26.81 -3.38 8.37
CA THR A 653 26.99 -4.59 9.16
C THR A 653 27.67 -4.33 10.50
N GLY A 654 27.40 -5.20 11.48
CA GLY A 654 28.14 -5.27 12.74
C GLY A 654 29.49 -5.99 12.65
N ASP A 655 29.79 -6.64 11.53
CA ASP A 655 31.05 -7.36 11.33
C ASP A 655 32.25 -6.41 11.28
N ASN A 656 33.41 -6.98 11.51
CA ASN A 656 34.66 -6.26 11.34
C ASN A 656 34.86 -5.80 9.88
N LYS A 657 35.63 -4.74 9.69
CA LYS A 657 35.81 -4.07 8.42
C LYS A 657 36.32 -4.98 7.31
N LYS A 658 37.28 -5.89 7.62
CA LYS A 658 37.88 -6.79 6.61
C LYS A 658 36.83 -7.77 6.06
N THR A 659 36.08 -8.43 6.94
CA THR A 659 35.00 -9.34 6.55
C THR A 659 33.93 -8.61 5.71
N ALA A 660 33.54 -7.42 6.16
CA ALA A 660 32.54 -6.61 5.48
C ALA A 660 33.00 -6.19 4.06
N GLU A 661 34.26 -5.76 3.90
CA GLU A 661 34.83 -5.40 2.59
C GLU A 661 34.93 -6.62 1.64
N ALA A 662 35.26 -7.80 2.17
CA ALA A 662 35.32 -9.03 1.38
C ALA A 662 33.94 -9.41 0.80
N ILE A 663 32.92 -9.38 1.64
CA ILE A 663 31.53 -9.68 1.23
C ILE A 663 30.99 -8.60 0.26
N ALA A 664 31.23 -7.32 0.56
CA ALA A 664 30.81 -6.23 -0.31
C ALA A 664 31.43 -6.33 -1.70
N LYS A 665 32.73 -6.60 -1.78
CA LYS A 665 33.44 -6.80 -3.04
C LYS A 665 32.85 -7.96 -3.84
N ALA A 666 32.54 -9.07 -3.19
CA ALA A 666 31.96 -10.25 -3.85
C ALA A 666 30.51 -9.99 -4.31
N ALA A 667 29.77 -9.13 -3.60
CA ALA A 667 28.43 -8.69 -3.99
C ALA A 667 28.43 -7.53 -5.01
N GLY A 668 29.60 -6.92 -5.32
CA GLY A 668 29.71 -5.77 -6.22
C GLY A 668 29.30 -4.43 -5.57
N ILE A 669 29.31 -4.35 -4.23
CA ILE A 669 28.98 -3.13 -3.46
C ILE A 669 30.25 -2.31 -3.24
N GLY A 670 30.19 -1.01 -3.60
CA GLY A 670 31.35 -0.13 -3.55
C GLY A 670 31.61 0.51 -2.17
N SER A 671 30.61 0.62 -1.30
CA SER A 671 30.68 1.32 -0.03
C SER A 671 30.22 0.44 1.13
N VAL A 672 30.93 0.49 2.26
CA VAL A 672 30.63 -0.32 3.45
C VAL A 672 30.66 0.54 4.71
N ILE A 673 29.68 0.33 5.60
CA ILE A 673 29.66 0.84 6.97
C ILE A 673 29.74 -0.39 7.88
N ALA A 674 30.93 -0.67 8.41
CA ALA A 674 31.24 -1.83 9.26
C ALA A 674 31.23 -1.48 10.75
N GLU A 675 31.22 -2.49 11.61
CA GLU A 675 31.33 -2.36 13.07
C GLU A 675 30.20 -1.53 13.71
N VAL A 676 28.99 -1.57 13.11
CA VAL A 676 27.83 -0.82 13.56
C VAL A 676 26.99 -1.67 14.50
N LEU A 677 26.81 -1.23 15.73
CA LEU A 677 25.91 -1.88 16.68
C LEU A 677 24.45 -1.69 16.24
N PRO A 678 23.55 -2.62 16.58
CA PRO A 678 22.13 -2.52 16.20
C PRO A 678 21.47 -1.17 16.56
N GLU A 679 21.78 -0.63 17.74
CA GLU A 679 21.29 0.67 18.22
C GLU A 679 21.82 1.86 17.40
N GLN A 680 22.96 1.70 16.76
CA GLN A 680 23.63 2.77 15.97
C GLN A 680 23.17 2.79 14.52
N LYS A 681 22.56 1.71 13.98
CA LYS A 681 22.09 1.65 12.59
C LYS A 681 21.16 2.82 12.25
N ALA A 682 20.21 3.15 13.11
CA ALA A 682 19.30 4.29 12.94
C ALA A 682 20.02 5.65 12.91
N ALA A 683 21.09 5.81 13.70
CA ALA A 683 21.90 7.02 13.72
C ALA A 683 22.70 7.18 12.41
N GLU A 684 23.23 6.10 11.85
CA GLU A 684 23.93 6.11 10.56
C GLU A 684 22.98 6.46 9.39
N ILE A 685 21.76 5.92 9.37
CA ILE A 685 20.72 6.33 8.42
C ILE A 685 20.46 7.82 8.53
N SER A 686 20.26 8.33 9.75
CA SER A 686 20.02 9.77 10.00
C SER A 686 21.20 10.63 9.56
N ARG A 687 22.46 10.15 9.70
CA ARG A 687 23.67 10.83 9.21
C ARG A 687 23.64 10.99 7.69
N LEU A 688 23.36 9.89 6.96
CA LEU A 688 23.26 9.91 5.50
C LEU A 688 22.13 10.85 5.01
N GLN A 689 21.00 10.90 5.72
CA GLN A 689 19.90 11.81 5.41
C GLN A 689 20.32 13.29 5.61
N LYS A 690 21.08 13.61 6.68
CA LYS A 690 21.61 14.94 6.91
C LYS A 690 22.62 15.39 5.84
N GLU A 691 23.28 14.46 5.16
CA GLU A 691 24.13 14.71 3.98
C GLU A 691 23.29 15.03 2.71
N GLY A 692 21.96 15.08 2.82
CA GLY A 692 21.04 15.36 1.70
C GLY A 692 20.69 14.15 0.86
N ARG A 693 21.05 12.95 1.28
CA ARG A 693 20.69 11.68 0.60
C ARG A 693 19.24 11.29 0.91
N ARG A 694 18.58 10.68 -0.06
CA ARG A 694 17.30 9.99 0.14
C ARG A 694 17.56 8.51 0.29
N VAL A 695 17.40 8.03 1.51
CA VAL A 695 17.90 6.72 1.94
C VAL A 695 16.78 5.70 2.04
N ALA A 696 16.93 4.56 1.36
CA ALA A 696 16.18 3.36 1.72
C ALA A 696 17.03 2.46 2.61
N MET A 697 16.47 1.96 3.71
CA MET A 697 17.06 0.88 4.50
C MET A 697 16.39 -0.43 4.14
N VAL A 698 17.17 -1.47 3.92
CA VAL A 698 16.70 -2.82 3.56
C VAL A 698 17.22 -3.82 4.58
N GLY A 699 16.33 -4.56 5.21
CA GLY A 699 16.66 -5.54 6.24
C GLY A 699 15.61 -6.64 6.35
N ASP A 700 15.89 -7.69 7.14
CA ASP A 700 15.02 -8.85 7.34
C ASP A 700 14.61 -9.08 8.81
N GLY A 701 15.30 -8.42 9.75
CA GLY A 701 15.28 -8.75 11.16
C GLY A 701 14.69 -7.70 12.09
N ILE A 702 14.44 -8.13 13.33
CA ILE A 702 14.01 -7.28 14.44
C ILE A 702 15.04 -6.18 14.73
N ASN A 703 16.32 -6.50 14.57
CA ASN A 703 17.44 -5.58 14.82
C ASN A 703 17.46 -4.37 13.88
N ASP A 704 16.82 -4.48 12.71
CA ASP A 704 16.76 -3.43 11.70
C ASP A 704 15.52 -2.53 11.84
N ALA A 705 14.52 -2.94 12.62
CA ALA A 705 13.26 -2.21 12.75
C ALA A 705 13.42 -0.72 13.08
N PRO A 706 14.32 -0.29 14.00
CA PRO A 706 14.56 1.13 14.24
C PRO A 706 15.14 1.87 13.05
N ALA A 707 16.04 1.22 12.28
CA ALA A 707 16.66 1.80 11.10
C ALA A 707 15.68 1.86 9.92
N LEU A 708 14.83 0.83 9.75
CA LEU A 708 13.74 0.80 8.78
C LEU A 708 12.76 1.95 9.01
N ALA A 709 12.36 2.19 10.27
CA ALA A 709 11.43 3.25 10.62
C ALA A 709 11.99 4.68 10.44
N VAL A 710 13.29 4.87 10.57
CA VAL A 710 13.96 6.19 10.44
C VAL A 710 14.29 6.53 8.99
N ALA A 711 14.50 5.54 8.13
CA ALA A 711 14.80 5.75 6.71
C ALA A 711 13.69 6.52 5.97
N ASP A 712 14.01 7.17 4.83
CA ASP A 712 12.98 7.77 3.96
C ASP A 712 12.03 6.69 3.45
N ILE A 713 12.54 5.47 3.24
CA ILE A 713 11.78 4.25 2.92
C ILE A 713 12.43 3.05 3.62
N GLY A 714 11.68 2.37 4.48
CA GLY A 714 12.05 1.07 5.03
C GLY A 714 11.55 -0.07 4.13
N MET A 715 12.41 -1.03 3.81
CA MET A 715 12.05 -2.21 3.00
C MET A 715 12.38 -3.50 3.77
N ALA A 716 11.37 -4.32 4.05
CA ALA A 716 11.55 -5.66 4.62
C ALA A 716 11.68 -6.70 3.51
N ILE A 717 12.62 -7.64 3.65
CA ILE A 717 12.86 -8.73 2.69
C ILE A 717 12.40 -10.07 3.27
N GLY A 718 11.68 -10.83 2.44
CA GLY A 718 11.23 -12.18 2.75
C GLY A 718 10.00 -12.20 3.67
N THR A 719 9.67 -13.38 4.16
CA THR A 719 8.71 -13.58 5.25
C THR A 719 9.36 -13.25 6.60
N GLY A 720 10.06 -12.11 6.66
CA GLY A 720 10.77 -11.62 7.85
C GLY A 720 9.87 -11.60 9.07
N THR A 721 10.43 -11.36 10.25
CA THR A 721 9.64 -11.29 11.47
C THR A 721 8.48 -10.30 11.32
N ASP A 722 7.34 -10.59 11.90
CA ASP A 722 6.15 -9.71 11.87
C ASP A 722 6.51 -8.26 12.25
N ILE A 723 7.47 -8.08 13.14
CA ILE A 723 7.99 -6.78 13.60
C ILE A 723 8.70 -6.01 12.46
N ALA A 724 9.53 -6.67 11.65
CA ALA A 724 10.21 -6.03 10.53
C ALA A 724 9.20 -5.66 9.43
N MET A 725 8.25 -6.55 9.14
CA MET A 725 7.15 -6.25 8.21
C MET A 725 6.29 -5.10 8.70
N GLU A 726 6.05 -4.99 10.01
CA GLU A 726 5.26 -3.89 10.58
C GLU A 726 6.01 -2.55 10.54
N ALA A 727 7.32 -2.54 10.74
CA ALA A 727 8.15 -1.34 10.72
C ALA A 727 8.44 -0.83 9.30
N ALA A 728 8.42 -1.69 8.27
CA ALA A 728 8.79 -1.32 6.91
C ALA A 728 7.64 -0.64 6.15
N ASP A 729 7.98 0.25 5.22
CA ASP A 729 7.06 0.92 4.28
C ASP A 729 6.73 0.05 3.06
N ILE A 730 7.66 -0.83 2.70
CA ILE A 730 7.55 -1.76 1.57
C ILE A 730 7.95 -3.14 2.06
N THR A 731 7.15 -4.15 1.74
CA THR A 731 7.49 -5.55 2.00
C THR A 731 7.76 -6.26 0.67
N LEU A 732 8.93 -6.86 0.57
CA LEU A 732 9.37 -7.69 -0.56
C LEU A 732 9.20 -9.15 -0.13
N ILE A 733 8.07 -9.78 -0.48
CA ILE A 733 7.72 -11.14 -0.04
C ILE A 733 8.77 -12.17 -0.53
N ARG A 734 9.33 -11.93 -1.73
CA ARG A 734 10.47 -12.70 -2.21
C ARG A 734 11.70 -12.31 -1.43
N GLY A 735 12.49 -13.29 -1.00
CA GLY A 735 13.78 -13.05 -0.37
C GLY A 735 14.87 -12.52 -1.30
N ASP A 736 14.50 -11.97 -2.47
CA ASP A 736 15.39 -11.56 -3.57
C ASP A 736 15.58 -10.04 -3.61
N LEU A 737 16.82 -9.59 -3.63
CA LEU A 737 17.20 -8.17 -3.74
C LEU A 737 16.75 -7.51 -5.06
N ASN A 738 16.48 -8.27 -6.13
CA ASN A 738 15.92 -7.74 -7.35
C ASN A 738 14.55 -7.06 -7.13
N GLY A 739 13.81 -7.48 -6.10
CA GLY A 739 12.56 -6.84 -5.68
C GLY A 739 12.70 -5.37 -5.35
N ILE A 740 13.89 -4.91 -4.88
CA ILE A 740 14.17 -3.49 -4.60
C ILE A 740 14.13 -2.68 -5.90
N ALA A 741 14.85 -3.16 -6.93
CA ALA A 741 14.86 -2.51 -8.24
C ALA A 741 13.47 -2.51 -8.88
N ASP A 742 12.72 -3.62 -8.76
CA ASP A 742 11.35 -3.74 -9.23
C ASP A 742 10.41 -2.76 -8.51
N ALA A 743 10.55 -2.59 -7.19
CA ALA A 743 9.76 -1.63 -6.40
C ALA A 743 10.03 -0.18 -6.86
N ILE A 744 11.29 0.19 -7.04
CA ILE A 744 11.69 1.52 -7.52
C ILE A 744 11.19 1.75 -8.95
N GLY A 745 11.33 0.76 -9.82
CA GLY A 745 10.84 0.79 -11.20
C GLY A 745 9.32 0.99 -11.27
N MET A 746 8.56 0.23 -10.49
CA MET A 746 7.10 0.36 -10.40
C MET A 746 6.68 1.74 -9.86
N SER A 747 7.38 2.24 -8.84
CA SER A 747 7.17 3.59 -8.32
C SER A 747 7.38 4.65 -9.40
N ARG A 748 8.51 4.61 -10.12
CA ARG A 748 8.81 5.54 -11.23
C ARG A 748 7.76 5.50 -12.34
N LEU A 749 7.32 4.29 -12.74
CA LEU A 749 6.29 4.09 -13.76
C LEU A 749 4.94 4.65 -13.31
N THR A 750 4.54 4.36 -12.07
CA THR A 750 3.28 4.83 -11.50
C THR A 750 3.26 6.36 -11.40
N MET A 751 4.34 6.96 -10.92
CA MET A 751 4.45 8.42 -10.81
C MET A 751 4.50 9.11 -12.17
N ARG A 752 5.15 8.51 -13.16
CA ARG A 752 5.09 9.00 -14.55
C ARG A 752 3.65 8.97 -15.08
N ASN A 753 2.93 7.88 -14.83
CA ASN A 753 1.53 7.75 -15.22
C ASN A 753 0.64 8.79 -14.54
N ILE A 754 0.82 9.04 -13.24
CA ILE A 754 0.11 10.10 -12.51
C ILE A 754 0.38 11.47 -13.13
N LYS A 755 1.64 11.81 -13.40
CA LYS A 755 2.01 13.09 -14.05
C LYS A 755 1.38 13.24 -15.43
N GLN A 756 1.36 12.17 -16.23
CA GLN A 756 0.67 12.16 -17.53
C GLN A 756 -0.84 12.38 -17.37
N ASN A 757 -1.47 11.69 -16.43
CA ASN A 757 -2.90 11.81 -16.17
C ASN A 757 -3.29 13.21 -15.69
N LEU A 758 -2.49 13.80 -14.79
CA LEU A 758 -2.67 15.19 -14.34
C LEU A 758 -2.47 16.17 -15.50
N GLY A 759 -1.46 15.93 -16.35
CA GLY A 759 -1.21 16.72 -17.55
C GLY A 759 -2.39 16.69 -18.53
N TRP A 760 -2.98 15.52 -18.80
CA TRP A 760 -4.19 15.39 -19.60
C TRP A 760 -5.38 16.11 -18.96
N ALA A 761 -5.64 15.84 -17.65
CA ALA A 761 -6.77 16.42 -16.95
C ALA A 761 -6.75 17.96 -16.90
N LEU A 762 -5.57 18.55 -16.72
CA LEU A 762 -5.39 20.01 -16.73
C LEU A 762 -5.37 20.56 -18.15
N GLY A 763 -4.76 19.85 -19.10
CA GLY A 763 -4.61 20.28 -20.49
C GLY A 763 -5.94 20.50 -21.20
N TYR A 764 -6.89 19.57 -21.04
CA TYR A 764 -8.25 19.72 -21.59
C TYR A 764 -8.92 21.01 -21.08
N ASN A 765 -8.80 21.30 -19.80
CA ASN A 765 -9.42 22.49 -19.21
C ASN A 765 -8.67 23.77 -19.61
N SER A 766 -7.33 23.78 -19.56
CA SER A 766 -6.51 24.95 -19.86
C SER A 766 -6.65 25.42 -21.32
N ILE A 767 -6.81 24.49 -22.26
CA ILE A 767 -7.02 24.76 -23.67
C ILE A 767 -8.50 25.03 -23.94
N GLY A 768 -9.39 24.25 -23.35
CA GLY A 768 -10.83 24.33 -23.62
C GLY A 768 -11.50 25.59 -23.10
N ILE A 769 -11.10 26.13 -21.94
CA ILE A 769 -11.70 27.36 -21.37
C ILE A 769 -11.52 28.58 -22.30
N PRO A 770 -10.31 28.92 -22.80
CA PRO A 770 -10.15 30.01 -23.74
C PRO A 770 -10.94 29.83 -25.05
N ILE A 771 -10.98 28.58 -25.58
CA ILE A 771 -11.73 28.27 -26.80
C ILE A 771 -13.23 28.44 -26.57
N ALA A 772 -13.76 28.00 -25.43
CA ALA A 772 -15.16 28.18 -25.05
C ALA A 772 -15.49 29.68 -24.86
N ALA A 773 -14.64 30.42 -24.15
CA ALA A 773 -14.80 31.84 -23.92
C ALA A 773 -14.76 32.66 -25.23
N SER A 774 -13.93 32.26 -26.21
CA SER A 774 -13.85 32.86 -27.54
C SER A 774 -15.05 32.51 -28.43
N GLY A 775 -15.94 31.64 -28.03
CA GLY A 775 -17.14 31.24 -28.74
C GLY A 775 -16.99 30.13 -29.78
N PHE A 776 -15.78 29.53 -29.90
CA PHE A 776 -15.52 28.45 -30.87
C PHE A 776 -15.92 27.06 -30.38
N LEU A 777 -16.39 26.94 -29.14
CA LEU A 777 -16.77 25.64 -28.53
C LEU A 777 -18.25 25.65 -28.18
N ALA A 778 -19.02 24.79 -28.83
CA ALA A 778 -20.40 24.57 -28.46
C ALA A 778 -20.51 23.81 -27.13
N PRO A 779 -21.53 24.07 -26.25
CA PRO A 779 -21.62 23.44 -24.92
C PRO A 779 -21.66 21.92 -24.95
N TRP A 780 -22.31 21.28 -25.91
CA TRP A 780 -22.37 19.82 -26.04
C TRP A 780 -21.00 19.23 -26.42
N VAL A 781 -20.20 19.90 -27.24
CA VAL A 781 -18.81 19.51 -27.59
C VAL A 781 -17.95 19.57 -26.34
N ALA A 782 -18.14 20.61 -25.52
CA ALA A 782 -17.48 20.72 -24.22
C ALA A 782 -17.81 19.50 -23.31
N GLY A 783 -19.09 19.10 -23.25
CA GLY A 783 -19.51 17.91 -22.50
C GLY A 783 -18.89 16.61 -23.02
N ALA A 784 -18.84 16.41 -24.33
CA ALA A 784 -18.19 15.27 -24.97
C ALA A 784 -16.69 15.23 -24.65
N ALA A 785 -15.98 16.36 -24.78
CA ALA A 785 -14.55 16.47 -24.48
C ALA A 785 -14.25 16.09 -23.02
N MET A 786 -15.12 16.50 -22.08
CA MET A 786 -14.97 16.16 -20.66
C MET A 786 -15.19 14.67 -20.39
N ALA A 787 -16.17 14.03 -21.04
CA ALA A 787 -16.36 12.59 -20.94
C ALA A 787 -15.12 11.83 -21.46
N PHE A 788 -14.57 12.24 -22.62
CA PHE A 788 -13.34 11.67 -23.18
C PHE A 788 -12.12 11.91 -22.29
N SER A 789 -11.99 13.07 -21.65
CA SER A 789 -10.90 13.36 -20.71
C SER A 789 -10.86 12.33 -19.57
N SER A 790 -12.00 12.05 -18.93
CA SER A 790 -12.09 11.06 -17.85
C SER A 790 -11.75 9.64 -18.34
N VAL A 791 -12.24 9.25 -19.51
CA VAL A 791 -11.93 7.95 -20.13
C VAL A 791 -10.44 7.83 -20.44
N SER A 792 -9.82 8.87 -21.00
CA SER A 792 -8.39 8.88 -21.34
C SER A 792 -7.51 8.66 -20.12
N VAL A 793 -7.79 9.35 -19.01
CA VAL A 793 -7.06 9.21 -17.73
C VAL A 793 -7.15 7.77 -17.20
N VAL A 794 -8.34 7.19 -17.23
CA VAL A 794 -8.54 5.83 -16.74
C VAL A 794 -7.87 4.79 -17.64
N LEU A 795 -8.01 4.90 -18.96
CA LEU A 795 -7.35 3.99 -19.90
C LEU A 795 -5.83 4.06 -19.77
N ASN A 796 -5.27 5.25 -19.53
CA ASN A 796 -3.85 5.41 -19.30
C ASN A 796 -3.42 4.76 -17.97
N ALA A 797 -4.21 4.89 -16.89
CA ALA A 797 -3.95 4.23 -15.62
C ALA A 797 -3.97 2.68 -15.75
N LEU A 798 -4.94 2.13 -16.50
CA LEU A 798 -5.03 0.69 -16.74
C LEU A 798 -3.84 0.10 -17.52
N ARG A 799 -3.05 0.92 -18.23
CA ARG A 799 -1.80 0.46 -18.86
C ARG A 799 -0.79 -0.07 -17.84
N LEU A 800 -0.82 0.44 -16.59
CA LEU A 800 0.05 -0.06 -15.52
C LEU A 800 -0.20 -1.53 -15.21
N GLN A 801 -1.42 -2.03 -15.34
CA GLN A 801 -1.75 -3.45 -15.12
C GLN A 801 -1.07 -4.39 -16.13
N LYS A 802 -0.65 -3.87 -17.29
CA LYS A 802 0.02 -4.64 -18.34
C LYS A 802 1.54 -4.53 -18.32
N VAL A 803 2.11 -3.86 -17.31
CA VAL A 803 3.56 -3.73 -17.18
C VAL A 803 4.18 -5.12 -16.95
N LYS A 804 5.21 -5.44 -17.73
CA LYS A 804 6.01 -6.66 -17.59
C LYS A 804 7.23 -6.35 -16.70
N LYS A 805 7.78 -7.39 -16.05
CA LYS A 805 8.93 -7.28 -15.15
C LYS A 805 10.15 -6.63 -15.84
N ASP A 806 10.38 -6.97 -17.11
CA ASP A 806 11.50 -6.45 -17.91
C ASP A 806 11.49 -4.91 -18.13
N LYS A 807 10.35 -4.25 -17.85
CA LYS A 807 10.20 -2.79 -18.01
C LYS A 807 10.34 -2.01 -16.70
N MET A 808 10.69 -2.67 -15.61
CA MET A 808 10.82 -2.05 -14.29
C MET A 808 12.25 -1.66 -13.94
N GLY A 809 13.23 -2.00 -14.73
CA GLY A 809 14.66 -1.71 -14.50
C GLY A 809 15.28 -0.86 -15.56
#